data_e12b48188e742afc3cc48b59cddd84cc
#
_entry.id   e12b48188e742afc3cc48b59cddd84cc
#
_cell.length_a   1.000
_cell.length_b   1.000
_cell.length_c   1.000
_cell.angle_alpha   90.00
_cell.angle_beta   90.00
_cell.angle_gamma   90.00
#
_symmetry.space_group_name_H-M   'P 1'
#
loop_
_entity.id
_entity.type
_entity.pdbx_description
1 polymer ?
#
loop_
_entity_poly.entity_id
_entity_poly.type
_entity_poly.pdbx_seq_one_letter_code
_entity_poly.pdbx_strand_id
1 'polypeptide(L)'
;MKKIFLHLIILFCVFEANAQNKKAQAFFDEAIKKYSAFEYEAAKELCAKALKSDPTFVEPYLLEAEIAASNHKYDEEISFLNSALKLKPHDETILTGIADAYFEKLDYKTSIEYYKKVLGLERVSQKKRDHCAQNIETANFRISALENPVDIKPKNLGPKVNTIYNDYFPSISADGQTLVYTIELPQTSDNPLLPVSQEDIFITYRLAGKPWQQARSLGGVINTPNNEGAPYISSDGKTLLFTSCTCPDGLIKCCDIYYSYLKEGGWTIPRKLPAPVNTNYWESQPAFSADNTVLYFVSNRPGGFGGKDIWYSKLLPGGKWSDPVNAGENINTKGDESSPLLHADNKTLYFASDGHTGMGGQDLFVSHLQEDGSWGKPVNLGYPINTENNETRLAVSVFGNSAIIASDREPNKMLDLYEIELPLSLRPTRTLLVKAAVKDAKTSKPVAADYEIVDLETKNIVNKGLTSEDYVNLMLFLPQGKDYALNVSAPGYIMNSLNFSLKNIPDSIKEKYIEISMEKLLAGGTLRLENVFFDTDKYDIKPKSYYELDKLADFLTRNPNVKIEIGGHTDNSGSEAHNIELSRNRAQAIVKYLISKDIDAKRLNFKGYGSSKPCADNSTEEGKAKNRRTEVKISE
;
A
#
# COMPACT_ATOMS: atom_id res chain seq x y z
N MET A 1 -25.12 -2.55 0.32
CA MET A 1 -25.69 -3.74 1.01
C MET A 1 -26.01 -3.54 2.51
N LYS A 2 -25.88 -2.31 3.07
CA LYS A 2 -26.24 -2.02 4.49
C LYS A 2 -27.76 -1.84 4.78
N LYS A 3 -28.64 -1.86 3.77
CA LYS A 3 -30.09 -1.54 3.92
C LYS A 3 -31.05 -2.71 4.14
N ILE A 4 -30.57 -3.95 4.35
CA ILE A 4 -31.46 -5.13 4.54
C ILE A 4 -31.86 -5.39 6.00
N PHE A 5 -31.30 -4.68 6.97
CA PHE A 5 -31.49 -5.03 8.40
C PHE A 5 -32.68 -4.36 9.09
N LEU A 6 -33.35 -3.38 8.47
CA LEU A 6 -34.53 -2.73 9.07
C LEU A 6 -35.84 -3.50 8.82
N HIS A 7 -35.85 -4.41 7.86
CA HIS A 7 -37.06 -5.17 7.45
C HIS A 7 -37.63 -6.16 8.49
N LEU A 8 -36.94 -6.40 9.59
CA LEU A 8 -37.37 -7.41 10.59
C LEU A 8 -37.97 -6.83 11.88
N ILE A 9 -37.98 -5.50 12.06
CA ILE A 9 -38.44 -4.89 13.31
C ILE A 9 -39.94 -4.59 13.30
N ILE A 10 -40.57 -4.47 12.14
CA ILE A 10 -42.02 -4.18 12.05
C ILE A 10 -42.90 -5.39 12.44
N LEU A 11 -42.34 -6.59 12.54
CA LEU A 11 -43.14 -7.82 12.75
C LEU A 11 -43.37 -8.22 14.21
N PHE A 12 -42.89 -7.51 15.21
CA PHE A 12 -42.97 -7.94 16.63
C PHE A 12 -43.40 -6.88 17.64
N CYS A 13 -44.24 -5.93 17.26
CA CYS A 13 -44.96 -5.09 18.22
C CYS A 13 -46.46 -5.38 18.17
N VAL A 14 -46.88 -6.53 18.64
CA VAL A 14 -48.29 -6.83 18.91
C VAL A 14 -48.48 -6.99 20.42
N PHE A 15 -49.48 -6.23 20.90
CA PHE A 15 -50.13 -6.22 22.21
C PHE A 15 -49.71 -5.09 23.17
N GLU A 16 -50.15 -3.87 22.82
CA GLU A 16 -50.88 -3.06 23.79
C GLU A 16 -52.22 -2.63 23.13
N ALA A 17 -53.31 -3.19 23.59
CA ALA A 17 -54.65 -2.99 23.03
C ALA A 17 -55.20 -1.64 23.47
N ASN A 18 -54.90 -0.59 22.72
CA ASN A 18 -55.79 0.58 22.59
C ASN A 18 -56.73 0.33 21.38
N ALA A 19 -58.01 0.68 21.50
CA ALA A 19 -59.04 0.42 20.50
C ALA A 19 -58.71 1.07 19.15
N GLN A 20 -57.80 0.46 18.42
CA GLN A 20 -57.41 0.86 17.09
C GLN A 20 -58.61 0.80 16.15
N ASN A 21 -58.81 1.86 15.39
CA ASN A 21 -59.90 1.90 14.41
C ASN A 21 -59.68 0.77 13.37
N LYS A 22 -60.52 -0.28 13.42
CA LYS A 22 -60.45 -1.46 12.52
C LYS A 22 -60.29 -1.10 11.04
N LYS A 23 -60.85 0.04 10.64
CA LYS A 23 -60.77 0.54 9.28
C LYS A 23 -59.35 1.07 8.96
N ALA A 24 -58.72 1.78 9.89
CA ALA A 24 -57.36 2.27 9.73
C ALA A 24 -56.39 1.09 9.65
N GLN A 25 -56.57 0.07 10.51
CA GLN A 25 -55.76 -1.15 10.48
C GLN A 25 -55.88 -1.89 9.15
N ALA A 26 -57.12 -2.06 8.62
CA ALA A 26 -57.32 -2.73 7.34
C ALA A 26 -56.59 -2.01 6.17
N PHE A 27 -56.59 -0.69 6.14
CA PHE A 27 -55.82 0.08 5.15
C PHE A 27 -54.31 -0.10 5.33
N PHE A 28 -53.83 -0.13 6.55
CA PHE A 28 -52.41 -0.32 6.83
C PHE A 28 -51.92 -1.73 6.47
N ASP A 29 -52.71 -2.78 6.79
CA ASP A 29 -52.41 -4.16 6.41
C ASP A 29 -52.29 -4.33 4.88
N GLU A 30 -53.11 -3.59 4.13
CA GLU A 30 -53.03 -3.55 2.68
C GLU A 30 -51.82 -2.74 2.19
N ALA A 31 -51.49 -1.63 2.88
CA ALA A 31 -50.27 -0.83 2.58
C ALA A 31 -49.00 -1.67 2.73
N ILE A 32 -48.88 -2.49 3.77
CA ILE A 32 -47.75 -3.40 3.97
C ILE A 32 -47.62 -4.40 2.82
N LYS A 33 -48.75 -4.96 2.32
CA LYS A 33 -48.73 -5.86 1.15
C LYS A 33 -48.21 -5.15 -0.11
N LYS A 34 -48.65 -3.92 -0.33
CA LYS A 34 -48.20 -3.10 -1.46
C LYS A 34 -46.73 -2.74 -1.34
N TYR A 35 -46.29 -2.34 -0.15
CA TYR A 35 -44.90 -2.09 0.14
C TYR A 35 -44.00 -3.32 -0.14
N SER A 36 -44.43 -4.51 0.32
CA SER A 36 -43.74 -5.76 0.09
C SER A 36 -43.66 -6.18 -1.39
N ALA A 37 -44.60 -5.68 -2.20
CA ALA A 37 -44.64 -5.84 -3.66
C ALA A 37 -43.86 -4.74 -4.40
N PHE A 38 -43.14 -3.85 -3.68
CA PHE A 38 -42.46 -2.66 -4.23
C PHE A 38 -43.37 -1.64 -4.92
N GLU A 39 -44.67 -1.69 -4.65
CA GLU A 39 -45.68 -0.75 -5.15
C GLU A 39 -45.79 0.46 -4.20
N TYR A 40 -44.73 1.27 -4.08
CA TYR A 40 -44.56 2.30 -3.06
C TYR A 40 -45.66 3.39 -3.11
N GLU A 41 -46.03 3.87 -4.28
CA GLU A 41 -47.10 4.92 -4.40
C GLU A 41 -48.46 4.38 -3.93
N ALA A 42 -48.80 3.13 -4.24
CA ALA A 42 -50.01 2.52 -3.76
C ALA A 42 -50.00 2.32 -2.24
N ALA A 43 -48.84 1.98 -1.67
CA ALA A 43 -48.68 1.88 -0.22
C ALA A 43 -48.87 3.24 0.47
N LYS A 44 -48.35 4.34 -0.07
CA LYS A 44 -48.53 5.70 0.44
C LYS A 44 -50.02 6.13 0.43
N GLU A 45 -50.72 5.87 -0.66
CA GLU A 45 -52.16 6.18 -0.71
C GLU A 45 -52.97 5.47 0.37
N LEU A 46 -52.59 4.21 0.68
CA LEU A 46 -53.23 3.41 1.71
C LEU A 46 -52.83 3.90 3.12
N CYS A 47 -51.58 4.30 3.36
CA CYS A 47 -51.17 4.96 4.59
C CYS A 47 -51.93 6.25 4.83
N ALA A 48 -52.12 7.09 3.79
CA ALA A 48 -52.91 8.31 3.88
C ALA A 48 -54.38 8.02 4.25
N LYS A 49 -54.98 6.93 3.71
CA LYS A 49 -56.36 6.50 4.08
C LYS A 49 -56.43 5.99 5.52
N ALA A 50 -55.38 5.28 5.97
CA ALA A 50 -55.29 4.83 7.36
C ALA A 50 -55.21 6.02 8.33
N LEU A 51 -54.33 7.00 8.07
CA LEU A 51 -54.14 8.21 8.84
C LEU A 51 -55.37 9.14 8.83
N LYS A 52 -56.11 9.18 7.71
CA LYS A 52 -57.38 9.89 7.65
C LYS A 52 -58.45 9.24 8.53
N SER A 53 -58.39 7.91 8.71
CA SER A 53 -59.31 7.17 9.57
C SER A 53 -58.90 7.22 11.04
N ASP A 54 -57.60 7.24 11.33
CA ASP A 54 -57.04 7.35 12.67
C ASP A 54 -55.71 8.12 12.63
N PRO A 55 -55.70 9.43 12.91
CA PRO A 55 -54.50 10.25 12.92
C PRO A 55 -53.51 9.89 14.05
N THR A 56 -53.91 9.09 15.03
CA THR A 56 -53.07 8.65 16.16
C THR A 56 -52.39 7.30 15.91
N PHE A 57 -52.64 6.69 14.74
CA PHE A 57 -52.03 5.44 14.34
C PHE A 57 -50.58 5.69 13.87
N VAL A 58 -49.59 5.24 14.67
CA VAL A 58 -48.16 5.58 14.47
C VAL A 58 -47.56 4.86 13.28
N GLU A 59 -47.88 3.60 13.08
CA GLU A 59 -47.28 2.70 12.11
C GLU A 59 -47.33 3.19 10.64
N PRO A 60 -48.44 3.78 10.16
CA PRO A 60 -48.46 4.40 8.81
C PRO A 60 -47.43 5.53 8.64
N TYR A 61 -47.16 6.36 9.69
CA TYR A 61 -46.12 7.40 9.61
C TYR A 61 -44.75 6.76 9.49
N LEU A 62 -44.48 5.65 10.19
CA LEU A 62 -43.21 4.93 10.10
C LEU A 62 -43.02 4.31 8.71
N LEU A 63 -44.07 3.76 8.10
CA LEU A 63 -44.01 3.20 6.76
C LEU A 63 -43.78 4.29 5.69
N GLU A 64 -44.45 5.45 5.82
CA GLU A 64 -44.18 6.61 4.94
C GLU A 64 -42.74 7.09 5.08
N ALA A 65 -42.20 7.14 6.30
CA ALA A 65 -40.79 7.49 6.55
C ALA A 65 -39.84 6.50 5.89
N GLU A 66 -40.10 5.20 6.01
CA GLU A 66 -39.30 4.14 5.37
C GLU A 66 -39.30 4.24 3.84
N ILE A 67 -40.47 4.52 3.25
CA ILE A 67 -40.58 4.75 1.80
C ILE A 67 -39.81 6.00 1.39
N ALA A 68 -39.87 7.08 2.17
CA ALA A 68 -39.13 8.31 1.91
C ALA A 68 -37.61 8.06 1.99
N ALA A 69 -37.15 7.35 3.03
CA ALA A 69 -35.74 6.94 3.23
C ALA A 69 -35.23 6.13 2.04
N SER A 70 -36.00 5.14 1.58
CA SER A 70 -35.67 4.29 0.43
C SER A 70 -35.46 5.08 -0.87
N ASN A 71 -36.08 6.25 -0.99
CA ASN A 71 -35.95 7.16 -2.11
C ASN A 71 -34.99 8.35 -1.85
N HIS A 72 -34.20 8.31 -0.77
CA HIS A 72 -33.26 9.38 -0.33
C HIS A 72 -33.96 10.74 -0.11
N LYS A 73 -35.27 10.75 0.24
CA LYS A 73 -36.05 11.95 0.52
C LYS A 73 -36.03 12.26 2.02
N TYR A 74 -34.88 12.62 2.55
CA TYR A 74 -34.65 12.78 3.98
C TYR A 74 -35.54 13.82 4.65
N ASP A 75 -35.96 14.91 3.96
CA ASP A 75 -36.88 15.90 4.51
C ASP A 75 -38.29 15.35 4.70
N GLU A 76 -38.79 14.53 3.75
CA GLU A 76 -40.06 13.82 3.87
C GLU A 76 -39.99 12.79 5.02
N GLU A 77 -38.91 12.00 5.09
CA GLU A 77 -38.65 11.04 6.18
C GLU A 77 -38.69 11.70 7.56
N ILE A 78 -37.92 12.77 7.75
CA ILE A 78 -37.89 13.55 9.00
C ILE A 78 -39.28 14.09 9.35
N SER A 79 -40.06 14.55 8.38
CA SER A 79 -41.42 15.07 8.59
C SER A 79 -42.34 13.99 9.14
N PHE A 80 -42.36 12.80 8.53
CA PHE A 80 -43.17 11.67 8.99
C PHE A 80 -42.72 11.16 10.37
N LEU A 81 -41.42 11.01 10.59
CA LEU A 81 -40.89 10.60 11.89
C LEU A 81 -41.22 11.62 12.99
N ASN A 82 -41.17 12.92 12.72
CA ASN A 82 -41.59 13.93 13.67
C ASN A 82 -43.10 13.86 13.97
N SER A 83 -43.94 13.47 13.00
CA SER A 83 -45.35 13.24 13.22
C SER A 83 -45.60 12.03 14.13
N ALA A 84 -44.83 10.96 13.94
CA ALA A 84 -44.83 9.80 14.82
C ALA A 84 -44.30 10.15 16.24
N LEU A 85 -43.25 10.98 16.33
CA LEU A 85 -42.65 11.40 17.60
C LEU A 85 -43.62 12.22 18.47
N LYS A 86 -44.51 13.03 17.87
CA LYS A 86 -45.52 13.75 18.63
C LYS A 86 -46.49 12.80 19.34
N LEU A 87 -46.73 11.62 18.77
CA LEU A 87 -47.57 10.58 19.35
C LEU A 87 -46.86 9.72 20.36
N LYS A 88 -45.56 9.47 20.16
CA LYS A 88 -44.68 8.68 21.05
C LYS A 88 -43.38 9.43 21.36
N PRO A 89 -43.36 10.45 22.25
CA PRO A 89 -42.23 11.37 22.45
C PRO A 89 -40.93 10.75 22.95
N HIS A 90 -40.98 9.55 23.55
CA HIS A 90 -39.81 8.87 24.12
C HIS A 90 -39.53 7.53 23.45
N ASP A 91 -40.01 7.34 22.22
CA ASP A 91 -39.74 6.13 21.45
C ASP A 91 -38.32 6.15 20.92
N GLU A 92 -37.51 5.17 21.39
CA GLU A 92 -36.09 5.07 21.02
C GLU A 92 -35.88 4.84 19.53
N THR A 93 -36.82 4.16 18.84
CA THR A 93 -36.71 3.83 17.41
C THR A 93 -36.98 5.05 16.55
N ILE A 94 -38.00 5.83 16.91
CA ILE A 94 -38.34 7.07 16.20
C ILE A 94 -37.23 8.10 16.37
N LEU A 95 -36.75 8.30 17.59
CA LEU A 95 -35.64 9.23 17.84
C LEU A 95 -34.36 8.82 17.11
N THR A 96 -34.03 7.52 17.06
CA THR A 96 -32.90 7.01 16.31
C THR A 96 -33.08 7.23 14.81
N GLY A 97 -34.29 6.93 14.26
CA GLY A 97 -34.59 7.18 12.84
C GLY A 97 -34.42 8.65 12.44
N ILE A 98 -34.87 9.59 13.29
CA ILE A 98 -34.65 11.03 13.04
C ILE A 98 -33.16 11.37 13.05
N ALA A 99 -32.40 10.81 14.01
CA ALA A 99 -30.97 11.03 14.08
C ALA A 99 -30.24 10.49 12.84
N ASP A 100 -30.59 9.27 12.41
CA ASP A 100 -30.05 8.64 11.21
C ASP A 100 -30.39 9.44 9.95
N ALA A 101 -31.65 9.93 9.83
CA ALA A 101 -32.06 10.76 8.70
C ALA A 101 -31.31 12.10 8.61
N TYR A 102 -31.05 12.77 9.72
CA TYR A 102 -30.18 13.94 9.77
C TYR A 102 -28.73 13.61 9.45
N PHE A 103 -28.25 12.44 9.87
CA PHE A 103 -26.89 11.98 9.56
C PHE A 103 -26.70 11.77 8.05
N GLU A 104 -27.66 11.07 7.40
CA GLU A 104 -27.66 10.83 5.96
C GLU A 104 -27.87 12.13 5.15
N LYS A 105 -28.58 13.11 5.72
CA LYS A 105 -28.73 14.45 5.17
C LYS A 105 -27.48 15.31 5.34
N LEU A 106 -26.42 14.82 5.98
CA LEU A 106 -25.18 15.52 6.31
C LEU A 106 -25.34 16.65 7.35
N ASP A 107 -26.48 16.73 8.03
CA ASP A 107 -26.68 17.63 9.19
C ASP A 107 -26.22 16.94 10.47
N TYR A 108 -24.92 16.81 10.59
CA TYR A 108 -24.28 16.10 11.70
C TYR A 108 -24.55 16.74 13.05
N LYS A 109 -24.67 18.08 13.12
CA LYS A 109 -24.91 18.78 14.40
C LYS A 109 -26.29 18.42 14.96
N THR A 110 -27.32 18.47 14.14
CA THR A 110 -28.68 18.07 14.54
C THR A 110 -28.79 16.56 14.81
N SER A 111 -28.11 15.74 14.01
CA SER A 111 -28.05 14.29 14.21
C SER A 111 -27.49 13.95 15.61
N ILE A 112 -26.37 14.55 16.01
CA ILE A 112 -25.77 14.37 17.35
C ILE A 112 -26.75 14.73 18.47
N GLU A 113 -27.53 15.80 18.32
CA GLU A 113 -28.54 16.19 19.32
C GLU A 113 -29.60 15.10 19.52
N TYR A 114 -30.07 14.49 18.43
CA TYR A 114 -31.06 13.42 18.50
C TYR A 114 -30.47 12.10 19.04
N TYR A 115 -29.24 11.71 18.64
CA TYR A 115 -28.56 10.57 19.26
C TYR A 115 -28.37 10.75 20.77
N LYS A 116 -28.02 11.96 21.23
CA LYS A 116 -27.92 12.26 22.66
C LYS A 116 -29.27 12.15 23.36
N LYS A 117 -30.40 12.53 22.72
CA LYS A 117 -31.74 12.31 23.27
C LYS A 117 -32.02 10.81 23.46
N VAL A 118 -31.64 9.97 22.47
CA VAL A 118 -31.77 8.49 22.60
C VAL A 118 -30.96 7.99 23.77
N LEU A 119 -29.69 8.39 23.89
CA LEU A 119 -28.81 7.94 24.97
C LEU A 119 -29.28 8.41 26.36
N GLY A 120 -30.07 9.48 26.45
CA GLY A 120 -30.67 10.01 27.66
C GLY A 120 -31.96 9.29 28.12
N LEU A 121 -32.52 8.37 27.33
CA LEU A 121 -33.68 7.60 27.72
C LEU A 121 -33.31 6.56 28.80
N GLU A 122 -34.24 6.32 29.73
CA GLU A 122 -34.02 5.35 30.84
C GLU A 122 -33.79 3.91 30.34
N ARG A 123 -34.48 3.52 29.28
CA ARG A 123 -34.40 2.16 28.70
C ARG A 123 -34.05 2.24 27.24
N VAL A 124 -32.79 1.87 26.93
CA VAL A 124 -32.27 1.77 25.55
C VAL A 124 -31.49 0.47 25.45
N SER A 125 -31.71 -0.27 24.36
CA SER A 125 -30.96 -1.50 24.10
C SER A 125 -29.46 -1.21 23.90
N GLN A 126 -28.58 -2.13 24.33
CA GLN A 126 -27.14 -1.96 24.18
C GLN A 126 -26.75 -1.74 22.71
N LYS A 127 -27.37 -2.48 21.78
CA LYS A 127 -27.14 -2.32 20.33
C LYS A 127 -27.42 -0.89 19.86
N LYS A 128 -28.50 -0.25 20.34
CA LYS A 128 -28.80 1.14 19.98
C LYS A 128 -27.87 2.13 20.66
N ARG A 129 -27.45 1.86 21.90
CA ARG A 129 -26.41 2.67 22.57
C ARG A 129 -25.13 2.68 21.76
N ASP A 130 -24.66 1.51 21.33
CA ASP A 130 -23.45 1.36 20.54
C ASP A 130 -23.57 2.07 19.18
N HIS A 131 -24.72 1.91 18.50
CA HIS A 131 -25.03 2.61 17.24
C HIS A 131 -24.98 4.14 17.41
N CYS A 132 -25.69 4.68 18.42
CA CYS A 132 -25.69 6.11 18.70
C CYS A 132 -24.29 6.64 19.06
N ALA A 133 -23.54 5.91 19.88
CA ALA A 133 -22.19 6.31 20.28
C ALA A 133 -21.24 6.34 19.09
N GLN A 134 -21.27 5.31 18.26
CA GLN A 134 -20.45 5.22 17.05
C GLN A 134 -20.80 6.36 16.04
N ASN A 135 -22.08 6.61 15.83
CA ASN A 135 -22.49 7.67 14.90
C ASN A 135 -22.19 9.07 15.44
N ILE A 136 -22.25 9.30 16.74
CA ILE A 136 -21.78 10.56 17.34
C ILE A 136 -20.28 10.75 17.11
N GLU A 137 -19.46 9.69 17.29
CA GLU A 137 -18.03 9.74 17.04
C GLU A 137 -17.75 10.06 15.56
N THR A 138 -18.42 9.35 14.65
CA THR A 138 -18.30 9.58 13.20
C THR A 138 -18.76 10.98 12.80
N ALA A 139 -19.89 11.46 13.33
CA ALA A 139 -20.40 12.82 13.05
C ALA A 139 -19.41 13.89 13.54
N ASN A 140 -18.86 13.75 14.76
CA ASN A 140 -17.83 14.68 15.25
C ASN A 140 -16.57 14.67 14.40
N PHE A 141 -16.12 13.48 13.95
CA PHE A 141 -15.00 13.35 13.02
C PHE A 141 -15.29 14.10 11.71
N ARG A 142 -16.46 13.86 11.09
CA ARG A 142 -16.87 14.51 9.83
C ARG A 142 -16.97 16.04 9.96
N ILE A 143 -17.55 16.55 11.05
CA ILE A 143 -17.55 17.98 11.34
C ILE A 143 -16.13 18.52 11.40
N SER A 144 -15.25 17.88 12.17
CA SER A 144 -13.85 18.31 12.31
C SER A 144 -13.11 18.28 10.97
N ALA A 145 -13.31 17.25 10.15
CA ALA A 145 -12.69 17.14 8.84
C ALA A 145 -13.16 18.22 7.86
N LEU A 146 -14.46 18.54 7.86
CA LEU A 146 -15.04 19.61 7.03
C LEU A 146 -14.61 21.02 7.49
N GLU A 147 -14.44 21.23 8.81
CA GLU A 147 -13.96 22.49 9.37
C GLU A 147 -12.44 22.68 9.19
N ASN A 148 -11.68 21.59 8.99
CA ASN A 148 -10.23 21.59 8.81
C ASN A 148 -9.84 20.81 7.54
N PRO A 149 -10.24 21.29 6.35
CA PRO A 149 -9.94 20.60 5.11
C PRO A 149 -8.44 20.57 4.83
N VAL A 150 -7.98 19.50 4.24
CA VAL A 150 -6.63 19.41 3.69
C VAL A 150 -6.53 20.32 2.47
N ASP A 151 -5.46 21.13 2.39
CA ASP A 151 -5.28 22.09 1.28
C ASP A 151 -4.84 21.38 0.00
N ILE A 152 -5.80 20.75 -0.68
CA ILE A 152 -5.61 20.10 -1.97
C ILE A 152 -6.84 20.30 -2.86
N LYS A 153 -6.62 20.15 -4.18
CA LYS A 153 -7.71 20.11 -5.18
C LYS A 153 -7.55 18.87 -6.05
N PRO A 154 -8.35 17.81 -5.84
CA PRO A 154 -8.36 16.66 -6.71
C PRO A 154 -8.67 17.07 -8.15
N LYS A 155 -7.83 16.65 -9.09
CA LYS A 155 -7.95 16.98 -10.50
C LYS A 155 -8.35 15.74 -11.28
N ASN A 156 -9.56 15.77 -11.86
CA ASN A 156 -10.01 14.71 -12.75
C ASN A 156 -9.04 14.49 -13.92
N LEU A 157 -8.70 13.25 -14.23
CA LEU A 157 -7.74 12.92 -15.29
C LEU A 157 -8.29 13.19 -16.71
N GLY A 158 -9.59 13.41 -16.84
CA GLY A 158 -10.25 13.79 -18.07
C GLY A 158 -10.53 12.63 -19.03
N PRO A 159 -11.20 12.90 -20.17
CA PRO A 159 -11.83 11.90 -21.04
C PRO A 159 -10.86 11.01 -21.83
N LYS A 160 -9.56 11.25 -21.75
CA LYS A 160 -8.54 10.33 -22.29
C LYS A 160 -8.29 9.14 -21.38
N VAL A 161 -8.61 9.28 -20.10
CA VAL A 161 -8.44 8.28 -19.06
C VAL A 161 -9.80 7.84 -18.55
N ASN A 162 -10.59 8.77 -18.01
CA ASN A 162 -11.91 8.51 -17.46
C ASN A 162 -12.96 8.31 -18.56
N THR A 163 -13.86 7.38 -18.33
CA THR A 163 -14.96 7.03 -19.23
C THR A 163 -16.31 7.50 -18.65
N ILE A 164 -17.41 7.03 -19.20
CA ILE A 164 -18.76 7.19 -18.62
C ILE A 164 -19.14 6.05 -17.67
N TYR A 165 -18.22 5.13 -17.43
CA TYR A 165 -18.36 3.93 -16.58
C TYR A 165 -17.52 4.08 -15.32
N ASN A 166 -17.45 3.05 -14.47
CA ASN A 166 -16.55 3.03 -13.34
C ASN A 166 -15.10 2.83 -13.80
N ASP A 167 -14.24 3.80 -13.50
CA ASP A 167 -12.80 3.79 -13.71
C ASP A 167 -12.13 3.73 -12.35
N TYR A 168 -11.50 2.61 -11.98
CA TYR A 168 -11.01 2.39 -10.62
C TYR A 168 -9.79 1.46 -10.53
N PHE A 169 -9.31 1.19 -9.33
CA PHE A 169 -8.09 0.44 -9.05
C PHE A 169 -6.86 0.94 -9.82
N PRO A 170 -6.51 2.23 -9.76
CA PRO A 170 -5.31 2.73 -10.41
C PRO A 170 -4.04 2.11 -9.82
N SER A 171 -3.05 1.86 -10.68
CA SER A 171 -1.68 1.52 -10.31
C SER A 171 -0.71 2.18 -11.26
N ILE A 172 0.34 2.80 -10.72
CA ILE A 172 1.29 3.63 -11.47
C ILE A 172 2.71 3.06 -11.39
N SER A 173 3.44 3.07 -12.51
CA SER A 173 4.86 2.74 -12.52
C SER A 173 5.68 3.77 -11.73
N ALA A 174 6.86 3.38 -11.30
CA ALA A 174 7.71 4.22 -10.46
C ALA A 174 8.14 5.53 -11.12
N ASP A 175 8.33 5.54 -12.43
CA ASP A 175 8.64 6.75 -13.20
C ASP A 175 7.43 7.68 -13.38
N GLY A 176 6.24 7.25 -12.94
CA GLY A 176 4.99 7.99 -13.06
C GLY A 176 4.49 8.13 -14.50
N GLN A 177 4.98 7.30 -15.43
CA GLN A 177 4.69 7.44 -16.86
C GLN A 177 3.70 6.40 -17.38
N THR A 178 3.51 5.29 -16.66
CA THR A 178 2.55 4.23 -17.00
C THR A 178 1.48 4.14 -15.93
N LEU A 179 0.22 4.21 -16.32
CA LEU A 179 -0.94 4.01 -15.46
C LEU A 179 -1.75 2.83 -15.99
N VAL A 180 -2.01 1.85 -15.14
CA VAL A 180 -2.95 0.76 -15.38
C VAL A 180 -4.12 0.88 -14.41
N TYR A 181 -5.32 0.52 -14.84
CA TYR A 181 -6.52 0.61 -14.01
C TYR A 181 -7.64 -0.27 -14.59
N THR A 182 -8.70 -0.45 -13.84
CA THR A 182 -9.88 -1.23 -14.24
C THR A 182 -10.95 -0.31 -14.79
N ILE A 183 -11.63 -0.75 -15.85
CA ILE A 183 -12.88 -0.16 -16.33
C ILE A 183 -13.97 -1.22 -16.24
N GLU A 184 -15.10 -0.88 -15.64
CA GLU A 184 -16.30 -1.72 -15.62
C GLU A 184 -17.18 -1.42 -16.83
N LEU A 185 -17.08 -2.25 -17.85
CA LEU A 185 -17.82 -2.10 -19.11
C LEU A 185 -19.18 -2.79 -19.06
N PRO A 186 -20.25 -2.21 -19.63
CA PRO A 186 -21.53 -2.90 -19.74
C PRO A 186 -21.42 -4.07 -20.72
N GLN A 187 -21.98 -5.21 -20.34
CA GLN A 187 -22.19 -6.33 -21.25
C GLN A 187 -23.65 -6.41 -21.70
N THR A 188 -23.84 -6.90 -22.93
CA THR A 188 -25.17 -7.27 -23.41
C THR A 188 -25.58 -8.61 -22.77
N SER A 189 -26.61 -8.58 -21.93
CA SER A 189 -27.22 -9.79 -21.37
C SER A 189 -28.47 -10.15 -22.15
N ASP A 190 -28.68 -11.46 -22.39
CA ASP A 190 -29.95 -11.98 -22.92
C ASP A 190 -31.14 -11.74 -21.95
N ASN A 191 -30.84 -11.43 -20.69
CA ASN A 191 -31.83 -11.05 -19.68
C ASN A 191 -31.71 -9.57 -19.35
N PRO A 192 -32.61 -8.70 -19.84
CA PRO A 192 -32.55 -7.25 -19.62
C PRO A 192 -32.78 -6.83 -18.14
N LEU A 193 -33.21 -7.74 -17.28
CA LEU A 193 -33.38 -7.49 -15.83
C LEU A 193 -32.13 -7.70 -15.00
N LEU A 194 -31.04 -8.23 -15.62
CA LEU A 194 -29.75 -8.42 -14.97
C LEU A 194 -28.69 -7.64 -15.76
N PRO A 195 -28.35 -6.42 -15.36
CA PRO A 195 -27.21 -5.72 -15.91
C PRO A 195 -25.97 -6.55 -15.60
N VAL A 196 -25.31 -7.06 -16.64
CA VAL A 196 -24.04 -7.75 -16.53
C VAL A 196 -22.97 -6.75 -16.90
N SER A 197 -22.01 -6.56 -16.01
CA SER A 197 -20.81 -5.77 -16.28
C SER A 197 -19.60 -6.68 -16.37
N GLN A 198 -18.61 -6.26 -17.14
CA GLN A 198 -17.32 -6.90 -17.27
C GLN A 198 -16.22 -5.92 -16.87
N GLU A 199 -15.33 -6.37 -16.00
CA GLU A 199 -14.14 -5.63 -15.64
C GLU A 199 -13.01 -5.98 -16.61
N ASP A 200 -12.41 -4.94 -17.23
CA ASP A 200 -11.25 -5.03 -18.10
C ASP A 200 -10.14 -4.12 -17.62
N ILE A 201 -8.87 -4.53 -17.83
CA ILE A 201 -7.69 -3.72 -17.49
C ILE A 201 -7.29 -2.85 -18.67
N PHE A 202 -7.15 -1.56 -18.39
CA PHE A 202 -6.70 -0.53 -19.34
C PHE A 202 -5.35 0.03 -18.96
N ILE A 203 -4.64 0.54 -19.96
CA ILE A 203 -3.32 1.15 -19.80
C ILE A 203 -3.25 2.48 -20.55
N THR A 204 -2.61 3.44 -19.94
CA THR A 204 -2.27 4.72 -20.57
C THR A 204 -0.85 5.15 -20.21
N TYR A 205 -0.29 6.03 -21.02
CA TYR A 205 1.08 6.52 -20.86
C TYR A 205 1.11 8.04 -20.87
N ARG A 206 2.12 8.61 -20.21
CA ARG A 206 2.49 10.01 -20.34
C ARG A 206 4.01 10.17 -20.36
N LEU A 207 4.51 11.20 -21.03
CA LEU A 207 5.88 11.67 -20.83
C LEU A 207 5.91 12.60 -19.60
N ALA A 208 7.07 12.72 -18.96
CA ALA A 208 7.25 13.59 -17.79
C ALA A 208 6.72 15.01 -18.05
N GLY A 209 5.80 15.49 -17.21
CA GLY A 209 5.17 16.80 -17.33
C GLY A 209 4.17 16.97 -18.50
N LYS A 210 3.79 15.89 -19.19
CA LYS A 210 2.79 15.92 -20.25
C LYS A 210 1.48 15.26 -19.79
N PRO A 211 0.34 15.60 -20.41
CA PRO A 211 -0.94 14.94 -20.18
C PRO A 211 -0.90 13.45 -20.53
N TRP A 212 -1.79 12.68 -19.90
CA TRP A 212 -2.03 11.29 -20.26
C TRP A 212 -2.49 11.15 -21.72
N GLN A 213 -2.04 10.09 -22.36
CA GLN A 213 -2.50 9.70 -23.70
C GLN A 213 -3.88 9.02 -23.59
N GLN A 214 -4.49 8.72 -24.75
CA GLN A 214 -5.72 7.93 -24.78
C GLN A 214 -5.47 6.54 -24.20
N ALA A 215 -6.27 6.16 -23.20
CA ALA A 215 -6.20 4.83 -22.62
C ALA A 215 -6.66 3.76 -23.63
N ARG A 216 -6.09 2.58 -23.50
CA ARG A 216 -6.40 1.41 -24.35
C ARG A 216 -6.47 0.15 -23.50
N SER A 217 -7.33 -0.79 -23.89
CA SER A 217 -7.38 -2.12 -23.32
C SER A 217 -6.02 -2.84 -23.44
N LEU A 218 -5.64 -3.64 -22.46
CA LEU A 218 -4.46 -4.51 -22.53
C LEU A 218 -4.60 -5.66 -23.55
N GLY A 219 -5.81 -5.86 -24.09
CA GLY A 219 -6.09 -6.84 -25.14
C GLY A 219 -6.26 -8.28 -24.62
N GLY A 220 -6.67 -9.15 -25.52
CA GLY A 220 -7.17 -10.49 -25.19
C GLY A 220 -6.18 -11.49 -24.61
N VAL A 221 -4.90 -11.14 -24.43
CA VAL A 221 -3.97 -11.96 -23.65
C VAL A 221 -4.21 -11.78 -22.16
N ILE A 222 -4.54 -10.56 -21.74
CA ILE A 222 -4.82 -10.18 -20.34
C ILE A 222 -6.33 -10.17 -20.10
N ASN A 223 -7.07 -9.37 -20.88
CA ASN A 223 -8.52 -9.25 -20.78
C ASN A 223 -9.17 -10.40 -21.53
N THR A 224 -9.93 -11.22 -20.84
CA THR A 224 -10.66 -12.38 -21.37
C THR A 224 -12.17 -12.12 -21.28
N PRO A 225 -13.05 -13.06 -21.67
CA PRO A 225 -14.49 -12.93 -21.39
C PRO A 225 -14.86 -12.97 -19.91
N ASN A 226 -13.91 -13.17 -19.00
CA ASN A 226 -14.12 -13.10 -17.54
C ASN A 226 -13.83 -11.67 -17.04
N ASN A 227 -13.98 -11.46 -15.73
CA ASN A 227 -13.63 -10.20 -15.09
C ASN A 227 -12.14 -10.18 -14.73
N GLU A 228 -11.39 -9.28 -15.33
CA GLU A 228 -10.01 -8.99 -15.01
C GLU A 228 -9.91 -7.57 -14.45
N GLY A 229 -9.50 -7.45 -13.18
CA GLY A 229 -9.46 -6.16 -12.50
C GLY A 229 -8.39 -6.07 -11.42
N ALA A 230 -8.43 -4.96 -10.66
CA ALA A 230 -7.50 -4.66 -9.58
C ALA A 230 -6.02 -4.84 -9.95
N PRO A 231 -5.54 -4.21 -11.04
CA PRO A 231 -4.17 -4.37 -11.48
C PRO A 231 -3.17 -3.72 -10.53
N TYR A 232 -1.99 -4.30 -10.45
CA TYR A 232 -0.78 -3.71 -9.89
C TYR A 232 0.34 -3.82 -10.92
N ILE A 233 0.95 -2.69 -11.27
CA ILE A 233 2.14 -2.66 -12.12
C ILE A 233 3.39 -2.50 -11.27
N SER A 234 4.41 -3.34 -11.53
CA SER A 234 5.69 -3.22 -10.83
C SER A 234 6.37 -1.88 -11.10
N SER A 235 7.30 -1.51 -10.22
CA SER A 235 8.04 -0.25 -10.31
C SER A 235 8.76 -0.05 -11.64
N ASP A 236 9.24 -1.13 -12.27
CA ASP A 236 9.89 -1.11 -13.58
C ASP A 236 8.93 -1.19 -14.78
N GLY A 237 7.62 -1.30 -14.51
CA GLY A 237 6.58 -1.41 -15.53
C GLY A 237 6.53 -2.75 -16.27
N LYS A 238 7.26 -3.78 -15.82
CA LYS A 238 7.43 -5.04 -16.56
C LYS A 238 6.68 -6.23 -15.98
N THR A 239 6.19 -6.13 -14.75
CA THR A 239 5.37 -7.16 -14.12
C THR A 239 3.98 -6.60 -13.84
N LEU A 240 2.96 -7.30 -14.28
CA LEU A 240 1.56 -7.01 -13.99
C LEU A 240 1.05 -8.10 -13.07
N LEU A 241 0.54 -7.72 -11.89
CA LEU A 241 -0.36 -8.55 -11.09
C LEU A 241 -1.78 -8.07 -11.30
N PHE A 242 -2.73 -8.96 -11.25
CA PHE A 242 -4.15 -8.62 -11.35
C PHE A 242 -5.03 -9.73 -10.81
N THR A 243 -6.28 -9.45 -10.62
CA THR A 243 -7.29 -10.42 -10.22
C THR A 243 -8.04 -10.87 -11.46
N SER A 244 -8.25 -12.18 -11.62
CA SER A 244 -9.21 -12.72 -12.59
C SER A 244 -10.24 -13.58 -11.87
N CYS A 245 -11.51 -13.34 -12.18
CA CYS A 245 -12.65 -14.04 -11.60
C CYS A 245 -13.24 -15.03 -12.61
N THR A 246 -12.68 -16.21 -12.67
CA THR A 246 -13.12 -17.29 -13.55
C THR A 246 -14.03 -18.24 -12.78
N CYS A 247 -15.30 -17.88 -12.60
CA CYS A 247 -16.22 -18.70 -11.83
C CYS A 247 -16.88 -19.77 -12.71
N PRO A 248 -16.47 -21.05 -12.61
CA PRO A 248 -17.27 -22.12 -13.17
C PRO A 248 -18.61 -22.21 -12.42
N ASP A 249 -19.70 -22.35 -13.15
CA ASP A 249 -21.04 -22.69 -12.64
C ASP A 249 -21.71 -21.65 -11.71
N GLY A 250 -21.44 -20.35 -11.88
CA GLY A 250 -22.15 -19.29 -11.15
C GLY A 250 -21.82 -19.19 -9.66
N LEU A 251 -20.70 -19.76 -9.21
CA LEU A 251 -20.20 -19.61 -7.85
C LEU A 251 -19.55 -18.22 -7.67
N ILE A 252 -20.05 -17.43 -6.73
CA ILE A 252 -19.66 -16.02 -6.46
C ILE A 252 -18.25 -15.88 -5.82
N LYS A 253 -17.45 -16.95 -5.68
CA LYS A 253 -16.29 -16.98 -4.78
C LYS A 253 -14.99 -17.52 -5.41
N CYS A 254 -14.68 -17.14 -6.63
CA CYS A 254 -13.54 -17.71 -7.34
C CYS A 254 -12.67 -16.66 -8.03
N CYS A 255 -12.33 -15.61 -7.32
CA CYS A 255 -11.34 -14.65 -7.79
C CYS A 255 -9.97 -15.03 -7.27
N ASP A 256 -8.99 -15.05 -8.16
CA ASP A 256 -7.61 -15.42 -7.89
C ASP A 256 -6.65 -14.37 -8.42
N ILE A 257 -5.45 -14.31 -7.85
CA ILE A 257 -4.39 -13.42 -8.27
C ILE A 257 -3.55 -14.10 -9.36
N TYR A 258 -3.36 -13.38 -10.47
CA TYR A 258 -2.54 -13.77 -11.61
C TYR A 258 -1.39 -12.80 -11.80
N TYR A 259 -0.37 -13.24 -12.55
CA TYR A 259 0.75 -12.40 -12.96
C TYR A 259 1.12 -12.61 -14.43
N SER A 260 1.62 -11.56 -15.06
CA SER A 260 2.16 -11.57 -16.42
C SER A 260 3.40 -10.69 -16.52
N TYR A 261 4.29 -11.00 -17.43
CA TYR A 261 5.51 -10.23 -17.69
C TYR A 261 5.45 -9.54 -19.05
N LEU A 262 5.93 -8.30 -19.12
CA LEU A 262 6.12 -7.58 -20.38
C LEU A 262 7.45 -8.01 -21.01
N LYS A 263 7.39 -8.56 -22.23
CA LYS A 263 8.53 -8.94 -23.06
C LYS A 263 8.46 -8.23 -24.41
N GLU A 264 9.46 -8.43 -25.28
CA GLU A 264 9.52 -7.79 -26.63
C GLU A 264 8.25 -8.00 -27.48
N GLY A 265 7.53 -9.12 -27.30
CA GLY A 265 6.27 -9.41 -28.00
C GLY A 265 4.99 -8.94 -27.31
N GLY A 266 5.08 -8.25 -26.16
CA GLY A 266 3.93 -7.85 -25.34
C GLY A 266 3.82 -8.63 -24.04
N TRP A 267 2.64 -8.62 -23.42
CA TRP A 267 2.39 -9.35 -22.19
C TRP A 267 2.37 -10.86 -22.42
N THR A 268 3.03 -11.62 -21.54
CA THR A 268 3.00 -13.09 -21.56
C THR A 268 1.63 -13.62 -21.15
N ILE A 269 1.32 -14.86 -21.49
CA ILE A 269 0.12 -15.56 -21.01
C ILE A 269 0.14 -15.55 -19.47
N PRO A 270 -0.93 -15.03 -18.82
CA PRO A 270 -0.99 -14.93 -17.38
C PRO A 270 -0.87 -16.30 -16.67
N ARG A 271 -0.25 -16.28 -15.51
CA ARG A 271 -0.13 -17.45 -14.63
C ARG A 271 -0.75 -17.14 -13.28
N LYS A 272 -1.53 -18.08 -12.77
CA LYS A 272 -2.10 -18.04 -11.43
C LYS A 272 -0.98 -18.15 -10.38
N LEU A 273 -1.00 -17.32 -9.34
CA LEU A 273 -0.12 -17.52 -8.20
C LEU A 273 -0.48 -18.84 -7.49
N PRO A 274 0.54 -19.59 -7.02
CA PRO A 274 0.27 -20.86 -6.33
C PRO A 274 -0.27 -20.65 -4.92
N ALA A 275 -0.80 -21.73 -4.32
CA ALA A 275 -0.99 -21.80 -2.88
C ALA A 275 0.35 -21.54 -2.15
N PRO A 276 0.33 -20.91 -0.96
CA PRO A 276 -0.85 -20.58 -0.13
C PRO A 276 -1.45 -19.19 -0.40
N VAL A 277 -0.98 -18.46 -1.41
CA VAL A 277 -1.54 -17.14 -1.75
C VAL A 277 -2.98 -17.29 -2.24
N ASN A 278 -3.18 -17.97 -3.36
CA ASN A 278 -4.53 -18.33 -3.85
C ASN A 278 -5.04 -19.59 -3.16
N THR A 279 -6.32 -19.57 -2.82
CA THR A 279 -7.01 -20.67 -2.10
C THR A 279 -8.39 -20.93 -2.71
N ASN A 280 -9.27 -21.60 -1.96
CA ASN A 280 -10.68 -21.77 -2.33
C ASN A 280 -11.56 -20.59 -1.87
N TYR A 281 -10.94 -19.53 -1.35
CA TYR A 281 -11.61 -18.29 -0.94
C TYR A 281 -11.44 -17.23 -2.04
N TRP A 282 -11.88 -16.01 -1.77
CA TRP A 282 -11.71 -14.88 -2.65
C TRP A 282 -10.37 -14.18 -2.36
N GLU A 283 -9.49 -14.13 -3.33
CA GLU A 283 -8.21 -13.41 -3.26
C GLU A 283 -8.13 -12.38 -4.38
N SER A 284 -7.82 -11.12 -4.02
CA SER A 284 -7.85 -10.00 -4.96
C SER A 284 -6.93 -8.85 -4.55
N GLN A 285 -6.85 -7.83 -5.39
CA GLN A 285 -6.21 -6.53 -5.12
C GLN A 285 -4.76 -6.65 -4.65
N PRO A 286 -3.91 -7.33 -5.43
CA PRO A 286 -2.52 -7.54 -5.08
C PRO A 286 -1.70 -6.24 -5.13
N ALA A 287 -0.67 -6.17 -4.28
CA ALA A 287 0.38 -5.16 -4.34
C ALA A 287 1.71 -5.72 -3.82
N PHE A 288 2.80 -5.52 -4.55
CA PHE A 288 4.13 -5.91 -4.09
C PHE A 288 4.81 -4.82 -3.25
N SER A 289 5.71 -5.24 -2.36
CA SER A 289 6.79 -4.36 -1.88
C SER A 289 7.69 -3.93 -3.05
N ALA A 290 8.46 -2.85 -2.86
CA ALA A 290 9.32 -2.30 -3.91
C ALA A 290 10.36 -3.30 -4.45
N ASP A 291 10.76 -4.28 -3.64
CA ASP A 291 11.70 -5.35 -3.98
C ASP A 291 11.03 -6.65 -4.45
N ASN A 292 9.70 -6.66 -4.59
CA ASN A 292 8.86 -7.80 -4.95
C ASN A 292 9.01 -9.02 -4.02
N THR A 293 9.47 -8.83 -2.78
CA THR A 293 9.67 -9.92 -1.81
C THR A 293 8.49 -10.12 -0.86
N VAL A 294 7.59 -9.14 -0.76
CA VAL A 294 6.37 -9.21 0.03
C VAL A 294 5.18 -8.89 -0.87
N LEU A 295 4.18 -9.76 -0.85
CA LEU A 295 2.90 -9.57 -1.54
C LEU A 295 1.83 -9.24 -0.51
N TYR A 296 1.23 -8.07 -0.61
CA TYR A 296 -0.01 -7.70 0.07
C TYR A 296 -1.19 -8.02 -0.83
N PHE A 297 -2.28 -8.47 -0.25
CA PHE A 297 -3.51 -8.77 -0.99
C PHE A 297 -4.71 -8.79 -0.04
N VAL A 298 -5.90 -8.81 -0.61
CA VAL A 298 -7.16 -8.87 0.13
C VAL A 298 -7.76 -10.26 0.03
N SER A 299 -8.26 -10.80 1.14
CA SER A 299 -8.93 -12.10 1.17
C SER A 299 -9.99 -12.18 2.25
N ASN A 300 -11.04 -12.97 1.99
CA ASN A 300 -12.07 -13.34 2.95
C ASN A 300 -11.81 -14.71 3.60
N ARG A 301 -10.53 -15.16 3.59
CA ARG A 301 -10.13 -16.42 4.22
C ARG A 301 -10.38 -16.43 5.73
N PRO A 302 -10.61 -17.61 6.35
CA PRO A 302 -10.78 -17.72 7.79
C PRO A 302 -9.59 -17.18 8.59
N GLY A 303 -9.86 -16.62 9.76
CA GLY A 303 -8.86 -16.05 10.66
C GLY A 303 -8.66 -14.55 10.51
N GLY A 304 -9.51 -13.88 9.73
CA GLY A 304 -9.61 -12.43 9.65
C GLY A 304 -10.44 -11.80 10.77
N PHE A 305 -10.57 -10.48 10.73
CA PHE A 305 -11.32 -9.67 11.69
C PHE A 305 -12.73 -9.32 11.18
N GLY A 306 -12.89 -9.20 9.85
CA GLY A 306 -14.10 -8.71 9.21
C GLY A 306 -14.58 -9.55 8.02
N GLY A 307 -15.14 -8.86 7.04
CA GLY A 307 -15.59 -9.48 5.80
C GLY A 307 -14.44 -9.78 4.86
N LYS A 308 -13.68 -8.74 4.51
CA LYS A 308 -12.46 -8.83 3.70
C LYS A 308 -11.34 -8.14 4.45
N ASP A 309 -10.25 -8.84 4.62
CA ASP A 309 -9.08 -8.37 5.34
C ASP A 309 -7.86 -8.23 4.42
N ILE A 310 -6.94 -7.37 4.78
CA ILE A 310 -5.62 -7.27 4.17
C ILE A 310 -4.69 -8.32 4.79
N TRP A 311 -4.05 -9.10 3.93
CA TRP A 311 -3.07 -10.13 4.26
C TRP A 311 -1.76 -9.87 3.53
N TYR A 312 -0.67 -10.46 4.01
CA TYR A 312 0.60 -10.45 3.29
C TYR A 312 1.29 -11.81 3.34
N SER A 313 2.08 -12.10 2.29
CA SER A 313 2.92 -13.28 2.17
C SER A 313 4.33 -12.87 1.74
N LYS A 314 5.35 -13.59 2.22
CA LYS A 314 6.77 -13.32 1.92
C LYS A 314 7.32 -14.32 0.95
N LEU A 315 8.10 -13.87 -0.02
CA LEU A 315 8.83 -14.74 -0.93
C LEU A 315 10.02 -15.38 -0.19
N LEU A 316 9.97 -16.70 -0.06
CA LEU A 316 11.01 -17.48 0.62
C LEU A 316 12.15 -17.86 -0.33
N PRO A 317 13.34 -18.22 0.18
CA PRO A 317 14.37 -18.84 -0.63
C PRO A 317 13.84 -20.05 -1.40
N GLY A 318 14.14 -20.12 -2.71
CA GLY A 318 13.59 -21.16 -3.60
C GLY A 318 12.28 -20.77 -4.30
N GLY A 319 11.84 -19.49 -4.18
CA GLY A 319 10.73 -18.94 -4.96
C GLY A 319 9.32 -19.35 -4.50
N LYS A 320 9.19 -19.89 -3.29
CA LYS A 320 7.88 -20.23 -2.70
C LYS A 320 7.37 -19.08 -1.82
N TRP A 321 6.06 -18.91 -1.77
CA TRP A 321 5.41 -17.97 -0.87
C TRP A 321 5.24 -18.58 0.53
N SER A 322 5.42 -17.77 1.57
CA SER A 322 5.11 -18.16 2.96
C SER A 322 3.59 -18.27 3.14
N ASP A 323 3.16 -18.93 4.22
CA ASP A 323 1.78 -18.83 4.66
C ASP A 323 1.41 -17.36 4.88
N PRO A 324 0.23 -16.93 4.38
CA PRO A 324 -0.23 -15.55 4.55
C PRO A 324 -0.47 -15.20 6.02
N VAL A 325 -0.07 -13.99 6.36
CA VAL A 325 -0.25 -13.40 7.69
C VAL A 325 -1.24 -12.25 7.58
N ASN A 326 -2.22 -12.17 8.50
CA ASN A 326 -3.14 -11.05 8.59
C ASN A 326 -2.37 -9.77 8.97
N ALA A 327 -2.72 -8.63 8.37
CA ALA A 327 -2.04 -7.36 8.64
C ALA A 327 -2.28 -6.80 10.07
N GLY A 328 -3.18 -7.43 10.84
CA GLY A 328 -3.42 -7.13 12.25
C GLY A 328 -4.55 -6.14 12.50
N GLU A 329 -4.93 -6.01 13.78
CA GLU A 329 -6.11 -5.27 14.25
C GLU A 329 -6.05 -3.75 14.03
N ASN A 330 -4.85 -3.19 13.84
CA ASN A 330 -4.73 -1.77 13.51
C ASN A 330 -5.11 -1.50 12.05
N ILE A 331 -4.96 -2.48 11.16
CA ILE A 331 -5.32 -2.35 9.75
C ILE A 331 -6.72 -2.90 9.51
N ASN A 332 -6.98 -4.13 9.95
CA ASN A 332 -8.22 -4.85 9.69
C ASN A 332 -9.23 -4.65 10.81
N THR A 333 -10.51 -4.47 10.44
CA THR A 333 -11.63 -4.19 11.33
C THR A 333 -12.74 -5.23 11.14
N LYS A 334 -13.91 -4.97 11.69
CA LYS A 334 -15.12 -5.76 11.42
C LYS A 334 -15.76 -5.44 10.05
N GLY A 335 -15.28 -4.40 9.39
CA GLY A 335 -15.70 -4.00 8.05
C GLY A 335 -14.93 -4.74 6.97
N ASP A 336 -14.86 -4.11 5.79
CA ASP A 336 -14.06 -4.55 4.66
C ASP A 336 -12.84 -3.62 4.51
N GLU A 337 -11.63 -4.19 4.55
CA GLU A 337 -10.41 -3.50 4.17
C GLU A 337 -9.99 -3.93 2.77
N SER A 338 -9.54 -2.95 1.99
CA SER A 338 -9.28 -3.15 0.56
C SER A 338 -8.11 -2.32 0.05
N SER A 339 -7.66 -2.63 -1.15
CA SER A 339 -6.70 -1.83 -1.93
C SER A 339 -5.38 -1.52 -1.23
N PRO A 340 -4.70 -2.50 -0.62
CA PRO A 340 -3.42 -2.26 0.01
C PRO A 340 -2.40 -1.74 -1.01
N LEU A 341 -1.61 -0.74 -0.60
CA LEU A 341 -0.45 -0.23 -1.33
C LEU A 341 0.69 0.01 -0.35
N LEU A 342 1.70 -0.86 -0.35
CA LEU A 342 2.94 -0.60 0.35
C LEU A 342 3.80 0.34 -0.50
N HIS A 343 4.11 1.52 0.02
CA HIS A 343 4.99 2.46 -0.67
C HIS A 343 6.44 1.94 -0.74
N ALA A 344 7.20 2.46 -1.69
CA ALA A 344 8.58 2.05 -1.96
C ALA A 344 9.56 2.28 -0.79
N ASP A 345 9.17 3.01 0.25
CA ASP A 345 9.92 3.15 1.50
C ASP A 345 9.83 1.91 2.41
N ASN A 346 8.98 0.93 2.08
CA ASN A 346 8.67 -0.29 2.84
C ASN A 346 8.18 -0.04 4.28
N LYS A 347 7.70 1.18 4.58
CA LYS A 347 7.25 1.60 5.92
C LYS A 347 5.88 2.27 5.93
N THR A 348 5.34 2.63 4.78
CA THR A 348 4.08 3.34 4.65
C THR A 348 3.09 2.49 3.86
N LEU A 349 1.99 2.09 4.51
CA LEU A 349 0.89 1.34 3.92
C LEU A 349 -0.31 2.26 3.75
N TYR A 350 -0.79 2.39 2.52
CA TYR A 350 -2.09 3.00 2.21
C TYR A 350 -3.11 1.91 1.94
N PHE A 351 -4.36 2.14 2.31
CA PHE A 351 -5.45 1.20 2.08
C PHE A 351 -6.81 1.92 2.13
N ALA A 352 -7.87 1.24 1.71
CA ALA A 352 -9.24 1.71 1.87
C ALA A 352 -9.97 0.84 2.90
N SER A 353 -10.90 1.43 3.65
CA SER A 353 -11.70 0.72 4.65
C SER A 353 -13.08 1.37 4.82
N ASP A 354 -14.09 0.55 5.07
CA ASP A 354 -15.42 0.98 5.53
C ASP A 354 -15.67 0.71 7.02
N GLY A 355 -14.69 0.11 7.69
CA GLY A 355 -14.77 -0.25 9.11
C GLY A 355 -14.12 0.75 10.06
N HIS A 356 -13.14 1.53 9.61
CA HIS A 356 -12.55 2.63 10.36
C HIS A 356 -13.44 3.88 10.30
N THR A 357 -13.33 4.76 11.33
CA THR A 357 -14.07 6.03 11.35
C THR A 357 -13.69 6.89 10.15
N GLY A 358 -14.69 7.27 9.34
CA GLY A 358 -14.48 7.91 8.06
C GLY A 358 -15.56 8.90 7.63
N MET A 359 -15.34 9.46 6.43
CA MET A 359 -16.22 10.47 5.81
C MET A 359 -17.39 9.83 5.05
N GLY A 360 -17.14 8.69 4.39
CA GLY A 360 -18.05 8.09 3.43
C GLY A 360 -18.32 6.61 3.61
N GLY A 361 -18.47 5.92 2.50
CA GLY A 361 -18.57 4.48 2.45
C GLY A 361 -17.20 3.82 2.66
N GLN A 362 -16.37 3.81 1.62
CA GLN A 362 -14.94 3.47 1.75
C GLN A 362 -14.11 4.74 1.80
N ASP A 363 -13.26 4.85 2.78
CA ASP A 363 -12.30 5.95 2.94
C ASP A 363 -10.87 5.44 2.79
N LEU A 364 -9.98 6.34 2.37
CA LEU A 364 -8.54 6.07 2.28
C LEU A 364 -7.81 6.39 3.58
N PHE A 365 -6.91 5.49 3.97
CA PHE A 365 -6.11 5.58 5.18
C PHE A 365 -4.63 5.39 4.90
N VAL A 366 -3.79 5.88 5.82
CA VAL A 366 -2.36 5.63 5.87
C VAL A 366 -1.95 5.09 7.22
N SER A 367 -1.10 4.07 7.24
CA SER A 367 -0.46 3.55 8.45
C SER A 367 1.05 3.42 8.24
N HIS A 368 1.80 3.53 9.34
CA HIS A 368 3.26 3.43 9.33
C HIS A 368 3.74 2.22 10.13
N LEU A 369 4.70 1.48 9.55
CA LEU A 369 5.33 0.34 10.18
C LEU A 369 6.15 0.80 11.41
N GLN A 370 5.90 0.18 12.56
CA GLN A 370 6.56 0.45 13.81
C GLN A 370 7.88 -0.35 13.94
N GLU A 371 8.69 -0.02 14.94
CA GLU A 371 9.99 -0.69 15.18
C GLU A 371 9.82 -2.18 15.54
N ASP A 372 8.71 -2.56 16.14
CA ASP A 372 8.36 -3.94 16.49
C ASP A 372 7.84 -4.77 15.32
N GLY A 373 7.70 -4.15 14.13
CA GLY A 373 7.17 -4.77 12.93
C GLY A 373 5.65 -4.82 12.82
N SER A 374 4.91 -4.23 13.76
CA SER A 374 3.46 -4.04 13.67
C SER A 374 3.10 -2.78 12.89
N TRP A 375 1.89 -2.71 12.32
CA TRP A 375 1.35 -1.48 11.77
C TRP A 375 0.79 -0.59 12.87
N GLY A 376 1.10 0.71 12.80
CA GLY A 376 0.56 1.71 13.71
C GLY A 376 -0.92 1.99 13.45
N LYS A 377 -1.56 2.75 14.36
CA LYS A 377 -2.95 3.19 14.18
C LYS A 377 -3.09 3.96 12.87
N PRO A 378 -4.05 3.62 12.00
CA PRO A 378 -4.22 4.31 10.73
C PRO A 378 -4.76 5.72 10.91
N VAL A 379 -4.37 6.59 9.98
CA VAL A 379 -4.83 7.97 9.88
C VAL A 379 -5.68 8.10 8.63
N ASN A 380 -6.91 8.62 8.77
CA ASN A 380 -7.77 8.96 7.66
C ASN A 380 -7.13 10.11 6.85
N LEU A 381 -7.14 10.04 5.53
CA LEU A 381 -6.50 11.04 4.67
C LEU A 381 -7.20 12.41 4.70
N GLY A 382 -8.41 12.48 5.26
CA GLY A 382 -9.16 13.71 5.49
C GLY A 382 -9.87 14.26 4.26
N TYR A 383 -10.76 15.25 4.49
CA TYR A 383 -11.45 15.96 3.42
C TYR A 383 -10.52 17.01 2.77
N PRO A 384 -10.49 17.19 1.43
CA PRO A 384 -11.34 16.54 0.42
C PRO A 384 -10.69 15.33 -0.29
N ILE A 385 -9.70 14.64 0.31
CA ILE A 385 -9.24 13.37 -0.24
C ILE A 385 -10.36 12.35 -0.10
N ASN A 386 -10.85 12.16 1.13
CA ASN A 386 -12.05 11.40 1.42
C ASN A 386 -13.28 12.33 1.42
N THR A 387 -14.41 11.82 0.93
CA THR A 387 -15.68 12.52 0.82
C THR A 387 -16.80 11.70 1.48
N GLU A 388 -18.03 12.18 1.42
CA GLU A 388 -19.22 11.41 1.83
C GLU A 388 -19.51 10.18 0.95
N ASN A 389 -18.84 10.05 -0.17
CA ASN A 389 -18.98 8.97 -1.14
C ASN A 389 -17.92 7.86 -0.92
N ASN A 390 -17.38 7.28 -1.98
CA ASN A 390 -16.39 6.21 -1.90
C ASN A 390 -15.05 6.65 -2.51
N GLU A 391 -14.00 6.42 -1.78
CA GLU A 391 -12.64 6.46 -2.26
C GLU A 391 -12.03 5.07 -2.14
N THR A 392 -11.87 4.37 -3.28
CA THR A 392 -11.64 2.91 -3.26
C THR A 392 -10.19 2.50 -3.38
N ARG A 393 -9.32 3.32 -3.94
CA ARG A 393 -7.88 3.04 -4.08
C ARG A 393 -7.07 4.31 -4.28
N LEU A 394 -5.85 4.27 -3.75
CA LEU A 394 -4.81 5.26 -3.94
C LEU A 394 -3.59 4.61 -4.62
N ALA A 395 -3.05 5.25 -5.67
CA ALA A 395 -1.77 4.89 -6.27
C ALA A 395 -0.79 6.06 -6.05
N VAL A 396 0.17 5.88 -5.12
CA VAL A 396 1.15 6.91 -4.76
C VAL A 396 2.36 6.82 -5.67
N SER A 397 2.84 7.98 -6.15
CA SER A 397 4.10 8.05 -6.88
C SER A 397 5.27 7.61 -5.99
N VAL A 398 6.27 6.98 -6.58
CA VAL A 398 7.49 6.55 -5.85
C VAL A 398 8.16 7.70 -5.07
N PHE A 399 8.03 8.94 -5.56
CA PHE A 399 8.57 10.11 -4.87
C PHE A 399 7.70 10.58 -3.68
N GLY A 400 6.53 10.00 -3.49
CA GLY A 400 5.63 10.26 -2.36
C GLY A 400 4.91 11.61 -2.38
N ASN A 401 5.06 12.39 -3.43
CA ASN A 401 4.49 13.76 -3.49
C ASN A 401 3.15 13.85 -4.22
N SER A 402 2.80 12.87 -5.03
CA SER A 402 1.55 12.84 -5.79
C SER A 402 0.92 11.46 -5.77
N ALA A 403 -0.40 11.40 -5.95
CA ALA A 403 -1.14 10.16 -6.04
C ALA A 403 -2.29 10.28 -7.05
N ILE A 404 -2.77 9.12 -7.50
CA ILE A 404 -4.02 8.98 -8.25
C ILE A 404 -5.00 8.24 -7.36
N ILE A 405 -6.20 8.78 -7.19
CA ILE A 405 -7.29 8.18 -6.42
C ILE A 405 -8.47 7.86 -7.32
N ALA A 406 -9.24 6.84 -6.95
CA ALA A 406 -10.53 6.54 -7.56
C ALA A 406 -11.64 6.98 -6.62
N SER A 407 -12.57 7.81 -7.11
CA SER A 407 -13.64 8.42 -6.30
C SER A 407 -14.88 8.71 -7.12
N ASP A 408 -16.05 8.53 -6.53
CA ASP A 408 -17.38 8.90 -7.08
C ASP A 408 -17.89 10.24 -6.52
N ARG A 409 -16.96 11.15 -6.20
CA ARG A 409 -17.22 12.48 -5.57
C ARG A 409 -18.11 13.43 -6.34
N GLU A 410 -18.26 13.26 -7.65
CA GLU A 410 -19.12 14.12 -8.45
C GLU A 410 -20.54 13.55 -8.49
N PRO A 411 -21.59 14.38 -8.21
CA PRO A 411 -22.97 13.92 -8.22
C PRO A 411 -23.36 13.27 -9.55
N ASN A 412 -24.07 12.14 -9.50
CA ASN A 412 -24.54 11.36 -10.65
C ASN A 412 -23.45 10.84 -11.58
N LYS A 413 -22.20 10.79 -11.12
CA LYS A 413 -21.09 10.13 -11.82
C LYS A 413 -20.73 8.81 -11.16
N MET A 414 -20.10 7.97 -11.97
CA MET A 414 -19.45 6.74 -11.53
C MET A 414 -18.07 7.05 -10.92
N LEU A 415 -17.34 6.04 -10.50
CA LEU A 415 -15.94 6.19 -10.06
C LEU A 415 -15.09 6.74 -11.20
N ASP A 416 -14.42 7.86 -10.97
CA ASP A 416 -13.45 8.49 -11.85
C ASP A 416 -12.08 8.52 -11.18
N LEU A 417 -11.00 8.62 -11.97
CA LEU A 417 -9.63 8.79 -11.50
C LEU A 417 -9.27 10.27 -11.38
N TYR A 418 -8.71 10.63 -10.22
CA TYR A 418 -8.26 12.00 -9.92
C TYR A 418 -6.79 12.01 -9.51
N GLU A 419 -6.02 12.97 -10.01
CA GLU A 419 -4.66 13.24 -9.55
C GLU A 419 -4.69 14.24 -8.39
N ILE A 420 -3.94 13.95 -7.32
CA ILE A 420 -3.80 14.81 -6.15
C ILE A 420 -2.32 15.03 -5.82
N GLU A 421 -1.99 16.16 -5.23
CA GLU A 421 -0.72 16.37 -4.53
C GLU A 421 -0.91 15.95 -3.06
N LEU A 422 -0.08 15.00 -2.58
CA LEU A 422 -0.17 14.56 -1.19
C LEU A 422 0.38 15.63 -0.24
N PRO A 423 -0.38 16.01 0.81
CA PRO A 423 0.11 16.89 1.87
C PRO A 423 1.33 16.29 2.58
N LEU A 424 2.23 17.14 3.06
CA LEU A 424 3.46 16.69 3.73
C LEU A 424 3.22 15.70 4.88
N SER A 425 2.15 15.90 5.66
CA SER A 425 1.78 15.04 6.78
C SER A 425 1.33 13.64 6.38
N LEU A 426 0.93 13.45 5.12
CA LEU A 426 0.42 12.18 4.58
C LEU A 426 1.42 11.51 3.63
N ARG A 427 2.57 12.15 3.40
CA ARG A 427 3.61 11.63 2.50
C ARG A 427 4.39 10.50 3.16
N PRO A 428 4.73 9.47 2.39
CA PRO A 428 5.71 8.48 2.82
C PRO A 428 7.11 9.09 2.86
N THR A 429 8.08 8.36 3.38
CA THR A 429 9.48 8.75 3.22
C THR A 429 9.83 8.79 1.74
N ARG A 430 10.32 9.95 1.28
CA ARG A 430 10.72 10.12 -0.11
C ARG A 430 11.77 9.10 -0.50
N THR A 431 11.57 8.41 -1.63
CA THR A 431 12.55 7.49 -2.20
C THR A 431 13.21 8.09 -3.43
N LEU A 432 14.38 7.58 -3.78
CA LEU A 432 15.12 7.94 -4.99
C LEU A 432 15.34 6.69 -5.82
N LEU A 433 15.23 6.82 -7.15
CA LEU A 433 15.62 5.77 -8.07
C LEU A 433 17.15 5.69 -8.13
N VAL A 434 17.70 4.56 -7.68
CA VAL A 434 19.12 4.25 -7.84
C VAL A 434 19.27 3.25 -8.98
N LYS A 435 19.96 3.67 -10.05
CA LYS A 435 20.32 2.83 -11.19
C LYS A 435 21.75 2.35 -10.99
N ALA A 436 21.94 1.06 -10.78
CA ALA A 436 23.28 0.49 -10.58
C ALA A 436 23.65 -0.45 -11.74
N ALA A 437 24.80 -0.21 -12.37
CA ALA A 437 25.38 -1.07 -13.40
C ALA A 437 26.53 -1.87 -12.82
N VAL A 438 26.51 -3.19 -13.00
CA VAL A 438 27.60 -4.10 -12.61
C VAL A 438 28.28 -4.60 -13.89
N LYS A 439 29.56 -4.28 -14.07
CA LYS A 439 30.32 -4.53 -15.31
C LYS A 439 31.67 -5.19 -15.02
N ASP A 440 32.13 -5.99 -15.95
CA ASP A 440 33.53 -6.46 -15.97
C ASP A 440 34.47 -5.27 -16.23
N ALA A 441 35.48 -5.10 -15.39
CA ALA A 441 36.40 -3.95 -15.41
C ALA A 441 37.21 -3.82 -16.71
N LYS A 442 37.47 -4.93 -17.43
CA LYS A 442 38.25 -4.92 -18.68
C LYS A 442 37.38 -4.83 -19.93
N THR A 443 36.26 -5.53 -19.92
CA THR A 443 35.42 -5.67 -21.12
C THR A 443 34.23 -4.74 -21.15
N SER A 444 33.92 -4.10 -20.01
CA SER A 444 32.72 -3.26 -19.80
C SER A 444 31.40 -3.99 -20.05
N LYS A 445 31.42 -5.33 -20.17
CA LYS A 445 30.21 -6.13 -20.32
C LYS A 445 29.47 -6.28 -19.00
N PRO A 446 28.12 -6.35 -18.99
CA PRO A 446 27.37 -6.66 -17.79
C PRO A 446 27.81 -7.98 -17.17
N VAL A 447 27.74 -8.07 -15.84
CA VAL A 447 28.08 -9.25 -15.07
C VAL A 447 26.86 -9.69 -14.25
N ALA A 448 26.48 -10.97 -14.37
CA ALA A 448 25.52 -11.57 -13.46
C ALA A 448 26.17 -11.74 -12.09
N ALA A 449 25.65 -11.06 -11.08
CA ALA A 449 26.24 -10.99 -9.76
C ALA A 449 25.15 -10.95 -8.67
N ASP A 450 25.43 -11.57 -7.54
CA ASP A 450 24.66 -11.34 -6.32
C ASP A 450 24.92 -9.92 -5.83
N TYR A 451 23.86 -9.21 -5.44
CA TYR A 451 23.99 -7.89 -4.83
C TYR A 451 23.22 -7.79 -3.50
N GLU A 452 23.72 -6.95 -2.60
CA GLU A 452 23.04 -6.56 -1.37
C GLU A 452 23.21 -5.06 -1.14
N ILE A 453 22.09 -4.38 -0.87
CA ILE A 453 22.08 -3.00 -0.40
C ILE A 453 21.87 -2.99 1.10
N VAL A 454 22.76 -2.33 1.81
CA VAL A 454 22.74 -2.23 3.27
C VAL A 454 22.62 -0.78 3.70
N ASP A 455 21.68 -0.50 4.58
CA ASP A 455 21.59 0.76 5.30
C ASP A 455 22.74 0.82 6.32
N LEU A 456 23.67 1.76 6.16
CA LEU A 456 24.88 1.84 7.00
C LEU A 456 24.61 2.27 8.45
N GLU A 457 23.45 2.86 8.72
CA GLU A 457 23.04 3.28 10.06
C GLU A 457 22.46 2.09 10.84
N THR A 458 21.48 1.41 10.24
CA THR A 458 20.77 0.28 10.89
C THR A 458 21.46 -1.06 10.68
N LYS A 459 22.35 -1.18 9.69
CA LYS A 459 23.02 -2.42 9.23
C LYS A 459 22.07 -3.47 8.64
N ASN A 460 20.83 -3.08 8.37
CA ASN A 460 19.86 -3.96 7.76
C ASN A 460 20.05 -4.03 6.24
N ILE A 461 19.91 -5.23 5.69
CA ILE A 461 19.79 -5.39 4.24
C ILE A 461 18.43 -4.84 3.84
N VAL A 462 18.42 -3.78 3.03
CA VAL A 462 17.21 -3.13 2.54
C VAL A 462 16.77 -3.65 1.18
N ASN A 463 17.68 -4.25 0.43
CA ASN A 463 17.40 -4.91 -0.84
C ASN A 463 18.52 -5.91 -1.18
N LYS A 464 18.20 -7.02 -1.84
CA LYS A 464 19.14 -8.01 -2.35
C LYS A 464 18.58 -8.77 -3.54
N GLY A 465 19.45 -9.31 -4.38
CA GLY A 465 19.02 -10.10 -5.54
C GLY A 465 20.17 -10.46 -6.45
N LEU A 466 19.84 -10.76 -7.70
CA LEU A 466 20.80 -11.08 -8.77
C LEU A 466 20.71 -10.00 -9.84
N THR A 467 21.87 -9.54 -10.35
CA THR A 467 21.93 -8.78 -11.60
C THR A 467 21.88 -9.76 -12.78
N SER A 468 21.50 -9.28 -13.95
CA SER A 468 21.43 -10.07 -15.18
C SER A 468 22.47 -9.64 -16.19
N GLU A 469 22.97 -10.57 -17.01
CA GLU A 469 23.80 -10.25 -18.17
C GLU A 469 23.02 -9.52 -19.27
N ASP A 470 21.68 -9.69 -19.28
CA ASP A 470 20.79 -9.07 -20.27
C ASP A 470 20.40 -7.62 -19.93
N TYR A 471 20.51 -7.23 -18.65
CA TYR A 471 20.11 -5.91 -18.16
C TYR A 471 21.29 -5.13 -17.60
N VAL A 472 21.62 -4.03 -18.26
CA VAL A 472 22.75 -3.17 -17.91
C VAL A 472 22.58 -2.50 -16.55
N ASN A 473 21.34 -2.24 -16.10
CA ASN A 473 21.08 -1.50 -14.87
C ASN A 473 20.11 -2.23 -13.96
N LEU A 474 20.53 -2.38 -12.70
CA LEU A 474 19.64 -2.69 -11.58
C LEU A 474 18.89 -1.41 -11.19
N MET A 475 17.57 -1.45 -11.09
CA MET A 475 16.74 -0.34 -10.63
C MET A 475 16.25 -0.59 -9.20
N LEU A 476 16.59 0.32 -8.31
CA LEU A 476 16.30 0.23 -6.88
C LEU A 476 15.63 1.53 -6.42
N PHE A 477 14.61 1.41 -5.59
CA PHE A 477 14.00 2.57 -4.91
C PHE A 477 14.44 2.56 -3.46
N LEU A 478 15.21 3.57 -3.07
CA LEU A 478 15.80 3.65 -1.73
C LEU A 478 15.37 4.93 -1.03
N PRO A 479 14.98 4.85 0.27
CA PRO A 479 14.68 6.02 1.07
C PRO A 479 15.80 7.04 1.10
N GLN A 480 15.44 8.32 0.97
CA GLN A 480 16.38 9.42 1.14
C GLN A 480 16.80 9.61 2.61
N GLY A 481 17.80 10.46 2.82
CA GLY A 481 18.30 10.82 4.14
C GLY A 481 19.27 9.82 4.76
N LYS A 482 19.69 8.80 4.02
CA LYS A 482 20.53 7.70 4.50
C LYS A 482 21.78 7.49 3.66
N ASP A 483 22.74 6.80 4.27
CA ASP A 483 23.95 6.28 3.62
C ASP A 483 23.81 4.78 3.41
N TYR A 484 24.21 4.30 2.25
CA TYR A 484 24.08 2.91 1.84
C TYR A 484 25.41 2.32 1.39
N ALA A 485 25.57 1.00 1.57
CA ALA A 485 26.58 0.19 0.90
C ALA A 485 25.91 -0.71 -0.14
N LEU A 486 26.47 -0.76 -1.34
CA LEU A 486 26.13 -1.75 -2.36
C LEU A 486 27.28 -2.76 -2.42
N ASN A 487 27.02 -3.99 -1.98
CA ASN A 487 27.96 -5.11 -2.05
C ASN A 487 27.60 -6.00 -3.22
N VAL A 488 28.60 -6.39 -3.99
CA VAL A 488 28.41 -7.20 -5.20
C VAL A 488 29.41 -8.36 -5.21
N SER A 489 28.94 -9.56 -5.53
CA SER A 489 29.78 -10.75 -5.67
C SER A 489 29.36 -11.61 -6.85
N ALA A 490 30.32 -12.11 -7.61
CA ALA A 490 30.10 -13.00 -8.73
C ALA A 490 31.15 -14.12 -8.79
N PRO A 491 30.81 -15.32 -9.27
CA PRO A 491 31.78 -16.40 -9.48
C PRO A 491 32.92 -15.97 -10.41
N GLY A 492 34.18 -16.19 -9.99
CA GLY A 492 35.35 -15.84 -10.78
C GLY A 492 35.75 -14.35 -10.75
N TYR A 493 35.08 -13.54 -9.91
CA TYR A 493 35.40 -12.13 -9.68
C TYR A 493 35.77 -11.88 -8.21
N ILE A 494 36.53 -10.82 -7.98
CA ILE A 494 36.77 -10.28 -6.64
C ILE A 494 35.50 -9.56 -6.21
N MET A 495 35.02 -9.77 -4.98
CA MET A 495 33.90 -9.02 -4.43
C MET A 495 34.18 -7.51 -4.49
N ASN A 496 33.13 -6.70 -4.63
CA ASN A 496 33.24 -5.25 -4.59
C ASN A 496 32.19 -4.64 -3.67
N SER A 497 32.55 -3.58 -2.97
CA SER A 497 31.67 -2.82 -2.09
C SER A 497 31.83 -1.34 -2.38
N LEU A 498 30.70 -0.64 -2.54
CA LEU A 498 30.67 0.79 -2.83
C LEU A 498 29.70 1.50 -1.88
N ASN A 499 30.17 2.57 -1.26
CA ASN A 499 29.32 3.45 -0.45
C ASN A 499 28.75 4.59 -1.26
N PHE A 500 27.50 4.90 -0.98
CA PHE A 500 26.87 6.09 -1.55
C PHE A 500 25.89 6.73 -0.56
N SER A 501 25.76 8.04 -0.66
CA SER A 501 24.84 8.82 0.18
C SER A 501 23.61 9.25 -0.62
N LEU A 502 22.46 9.14 0.03
CA LEU A 502 21.20 9.74 -0.40
C LEU A 502 20.76 10.86 0.56
N LYS A 503 21.68 11.36 1.40
CA LYS A 503 21.45 12.53 2.26
C LYS A 503 21.55 13.82 1.46
N ASN A 504 20.73 14.79 1.84
CA ASN A 504 20.77 16.17 1.28
C ASN A 504 20.64 16.23 -0.26
N ILE A 505 19.94 15.27 -0.88
CA ILE A 505 19.69 15.30 -2.32
C ILE A 505 18.51 16.24 -2.60
N PRO A 506 18.69 17.28 -3.47
CA PRO A 506 17.62 18.18 -3.85
C PRO A 506 16.41 17.49 -4.45
N ASP A 507 15.21 18.05 -4.27
CA ASP A 507 13.96 17.49 -4.79
C ASP A 507 13.88 17.40 -6.31
N SER A 508 14.67 18.22 -7.00
CA SER A 508 14.81 18.17 -8.46
C SER A 508 15.51 16.90 -8.96
N ILE A 509 16.34 16.26 -8.13
CA ILE A 509 17.04 15.03 -8.45
C ILE A 509 16.12 13.85 -8.17
N LYS A 510 15.80 13.08 -9.19
CA LYS A 510 14.90 11.92 -9.11
C LYS A 510 15.61 10.58 -9.26
N GLU A 511 16.83 10.58 -9.77
CA GLU A 511 17.62 9.38 -9.96
C GLU A 511 19.10 9.59 -9.64
N LYS A 512 19.76 8.52 -9.23
CA LYS A 512 21.21 8.45 -9.02
C LYS A 512 21.76 7.25 -9.77
N TYR A 513 22.80 7.47 -10.55
CA TYR A 513 23.49 6.41 -11.26
C TYR A 513 24.74 5.98 -10.51
N ILE A 514 24.95 4.66 -10.41
CA ILE A 514 26.10 4.03 -9.77
C ILE A 514 26.67 3.00 -10.74
N GLU A 515 27.98 2.99 -10.91
CA GLU A 515 28.68 1.97 -11.69
C GLU A 515 29.67 1.21 -10.82
N ILE A 516 29.61 -0.12 -10.85
CA ILE A 516 30.53 -1.01 -10.19
C ILE A 516 31.28 -1.81 -11.23
N SER A 517 32.60 -1.63 -11.24
CA SER A 517 33.53 -2.41 -12.05
C SER A 517 34.07 -3.59 -11.26
N MET A 518 33.83 -4.81 -11.73
CA MET A 518 34.27 -6.04 -11.09
C MET A 518 35.54 -6.55 -11.73
N GLU A 519 36.59 -6.75 -10.92
CA GLU A 519 37.86 -7.34 -11.34
C GLU A 519 37.79 -8.86 -11.27
N LYS A 520 38.36 -9.54 -12.28
CA LYS A 520 38.49 -11.00 -12.24
C LYS A 520 39.39 -11.45 -11.10
N LEU A 521 39.04 -12.58 -10.50
CA LEU A 521 39.81 -13.20 -9.42
C LEU A 521 41.11 -13.80 -9.97
N LEU A 522 42.15 -12.96 -10.08
CA LEU A 522 43.47 -13.31 -10.56
C LEU A 522 44.52 -12.84 -9.55
N ALA A 523 45.67 -13.51 -9.53
CA ALA A 523 46.81 -13.07 -8.72
C ALA A 523 47.19 -11.61 -9.05
N GLY A 524 47.40 -10.79 -8.03
CA GLY A 524 47.69 -9.36 -8.15
C GLY A 524 46.43 -8.47 -8.19
N GLY A 525 45.24 -9.02 -8.32
CA GLY A 525 43.98 -8.26 -8.22
C GLY A 525 43.86 -7.63 -6.83
N THR A 526 43.23 -6.45 -6.77
CA THR A 526 43.08 -5.69 -5.53
C THR A 526 41.63 -5.32 -5.27
N LEU A 527 41.23 -5.36 -4.00
CA LEU A 527 39.94 -4.86 -3.50
C LEU A 527 40.21 -3.77 -2.46
N ARG A 528 39.54 -2.65 -2.56
CA ARG A 528 39.51 -1.66 -1.50
C ARG A 528 38.33 -1.94 -0.56
N LEU A 529 38.62 -1.98 0.76
CA LEU A 529 37.56 -2.08 1.78
C LEU A 529 37.07 -0.68 2.13
N GLU A 530 35.90 -0.32 1.65
CA GLU A 530 35.36 1.05 1.80
C GLU A 530 34.73 1.28 3.19
N ASN A 531 34.31 0.21 3.87
CA ASN A 531 33.58 0.28 5.14
C ASN A 531 34.39 -0.26 6.33
N VAL A 532 35.70 -0.18 6.28
CA VAL A 532 36.53 -0.53 7.42
C VAL A 532 37.06 0.73 8.06
N PHE A 533 36.58 1.01 9.28
CA PHE A 533 36.82 2.25 10.01
C PHE A 533 37.60 2.03 11.31
N PHE A 534 38.48 2.97 11.60
CA PHE A 534 39.24 3.08 12.84
C PHE A 534 39.08 4.49 13.41
N ASP A 535 39.30 4.67 14.70
CA ASP A 535 39.47 6.00 15.27
C ASP A 535 40.86 6.57 14.94
N THR A 536 41.02 7.88 15.09
CA THR A 536 42.30 8.55 14.89
C THR A 536 43.34 7.93 15.82
N ASP A 537 44.51 7.57 15.26
CA ASP A 537 45.61 6.90 15.94
C ASP A 537 45.28 5.58 16.67
N LYS A 538 44.13 4.95 16.33
CA LYS A 538 43.73 3.66 16.85
C LYS A 538 43.68 2.60 15.76
N TYR A 539 43.82 1.33 16.18
CA TYR A 539 43.74 0.15 15.34
C TYR A 539 42.59 -0.80 15.75
N ASP A 540 41.78 -0.41 16.73
CA ASP A 540 40.57 -1.17 17.08
C ASP A 540 39.51 -1.00 15.98
N ILE A 541 39.01 -2.13 15.49
CA ILE A 541 37.99 -2.15 14.43
C ILE A 541 36.66 -1.63 15.00
N LYS A 542 36.11 -0.61 14.39
CA LYS A 542 34.78 -0.11 14.79
C LYS A 542 33.67 -1.10 14.47
N PRO A 543 32.62 -1.22 15.32
CA PRO A 543 31.52 -2.17 15.09
C PRO A 543 30.86 -2.06 13.74
N LYS A 544 30.82 -0.87 13.14
CA LYS A 544 30.23 -0.63 11.81
C LYS A 544 31.03 -1.28 10.67
N SER A 545 32.28 -1.73 10.93
CA SER A 545 33.16 -2.38 9.95
C SER A 545 32.94 -3.88 9.84
N TYR A 546 32.33 -4.49 10.85
CA TYR A 546 32.21 -5.96 10.90
C TYR A 546 31.40 -6.53 9.74
N TYR A 547 30.41 -5.81 9.27
CA TYR A 547 29.61 -6.28 8.14
C TYR A 547 30.47 -6.53 6.88
N GLU A 548 31.34 -5.58 6.49
CA GLU A 548 32.20 -5.74 5.32
C GLU A 548 33.29 -6.83 5.54
N LEU A 549 33.79 -6.92 6.75
CA LEU A 549 34.74 -7.97 7.10
C LEU A 549 34.12 -9.38 7.12
N ASP A 550 32.84 -9.50 7.50
CA ASP A 550 32.10 -10.75 7.40
C ASP A 550 31.91 -11.14 5.91
N LYS A 551 31.61 -10.17 5.03
CA LYS A 551 31.55 -10.42 3.58
C LYS A 551 32.90 -10.87 3.00
N LEU A 552 34.00 -10.30 3.47
CA LEU A 552 35.33 -10.76 3.08
C LEU A 552 35.60 -12.18 3.59
N ALA A 553 35.19 -12.53 4.82
CA ALA A 553 35.27 -13.88 5.34
C ALA A 553 34.47 -14.88 4.52
N ASP A 554 33.22 -14.52 4.17
CA ASP A 554 32.35 -15.32 3.28
C ASP A 554 32.98 -15.53 1.90
N PHE A 555 33.56 -14.47 1.32
CA PHE A 555 34.28 -14.56 0.04
C PHE A 555 35.46 -15.54 0.13
N LEU A 556 36.26 -15.47 1.18
CA LEU A 556 37.39 -16.38 1.40
C LEU A 556 36.95 -17.83 1.67
N THR A 557 35.81 -18.01 2.32
CA THR A 557 35.21 -19.34 2.56
C THR A 557 34.76 -19.99 1.27
N ARG A 558 34.11 -19.22 0.37
CA ARG A 558 33.70 -19.69 -0.96
C ARG A 558 34.87 -19.93 -1.92
N ASN A 559 36.01 -19.31 -1.66
CA ASN A 559 37.22 -19.42 -2.48
C ASN A 559 38.42 -19.97 -1.66
N PRO A 560 38.43 -21.28 -1.29
CA PRO A 560 39.37 -21.85 -0.32
C PRO A 560 40.83 -21.77 -0.74
N ASN A 561 41.11 -21.67 -2.04
CA ASN A 561 42.49 -21.60 -2.56
C ASN A 561 43.03 -20.16 -2.62
N VAL A 562 42.20 -19.16 -2.39
CA VAL A 562 42.64 -17.75 -2.44
C VAL A 562 43.42 -17.40 -1.20
N LYS A 563 44.61 -16.81 -1.38
CA LYS A 563 45.42 -16.18 -0.35
C LYS A 563 45.40 -14.67 -0.55
N ILE A 564 45.42 -13.92 0.54
CA ILE A 564 45.33 -12.46 0.50
C ILE A 564 46.42 -11.80 1.36
N GLU A 565 46.79 -10.58 0.95
CA GLU A 565 47.52 -9.62 1.78
C GLU A 565 46.61 -8.44 2.12
N ILE A 566 46.46 -8.15 3.41
CA ILE A 566 45.78 -6.93 3.90
C ILE A 566 46.81 -5.81 3.96
N GLY A 567 46.62 -4.77 3.13
CA GLY A 567 47.46 -3.57 3.09
C GLY A 567 46.80 -2.41 3.84
N GLY A 568 47.48 -1.90 4.88
CA GLY A 568 47.05 -0.68 5.55
C GLY A 568 47.75 0.55 4.99
N HIS A 569 47.00 1.65 4.78
CA HIS A 569 47.53 2.92 4.28
C HIS A 569 47.09 4.09 5.17
N THR A 570 47.91 5.15 5.20
CA THR A 570 47.62 6.41 5.87
C THR A 570 47.71 7.57 4.88
N ASP A 571 47.28 8.74 5.29
CA ASP A 571 47.70 9.98 4.67
C ASP A 571 49.12 10.36 5.10
N ASN A 572 49.62 11.51 4.67
CA ASN A 572 50.98 12.00 4.99
C ASN A 572 51.03 12.80 6.30
N SER A 573 50.00 12.74 7.15
CA SER A 573 50.03 13.37 8.48
C SER A 573 50.84 12.53 9.45
N GLY A 574 51.73 13.17 10.22
CA GLY A 574 52.62 12.48 11.16
C GLY A 574 53.92 11.95 10.57
N SER A 575 54.74 11.24 11.38
CA SER A 575 55.99 10.70 10.92
C SER A 575 55.80 9.40 10.12
N GLU A 576 56.71 9.15 9.18
CA GLU A 576 56.64 7.94 8.35
C GLU A 576 56.69 6.65 9.19
N ALA A 577 57.57 6.60 10.20
CA ALA A 577 57.70 5.45 11.10
C ALA A 577 56.37 5.17 11.85
N HIS A 578 55.74 6.22 12.38
CA HIS A 578 54.41 6.11 13.03
C HIS A 578 53.34 5.61 12.07
N ASN A 579 53.29 6.16 10.87
CA ASN A 579 52.30 5.80 9.84
C ASN A 579 52.48 4.33 9.38
N ILE A 580 53.69 3.85 9.24
CA ILE A 580 53.97 2.44 8.92
C ILE A 580 53.47 1.53 10.05
N GLU A 581 53.79 1.87 11.30
CA GLU A 581 53.37 1.07 12.46
C GLU A 581 51.84 1.08 12.62
N LEU A 582 51.20 2.23 12.58
CA LEU A 582 49.73 2.38 12.68
C LEU A 582 49.01 1.57 11.60
N SER A 583 49.44 1.72 10.34
CA SER A 583 48.83 1.01 9.21
C SER A 583 49.06 -0.51 9.30
N ARG A 584 50.21 -0.95 9.80
CA ARG A 584 50.49 -2.37 10.05
C ARG A 584 49.59 -2.94 11.14
N ASN A 585 49.40 -2.22 12.25
CA ASN A 585 48.57 -2.65 13.37
C ASN A 585 47.08 -2.74 12.94
N ARG A 586 46.59 -1.81 12.12
CA ARG A 586 45.25 -1.87 11.50
C ARG A 586 45.10 -3.10 10.61
N ALA A 587 46.02 -3.35 9.70
CA ALA A 587 46.00 -4.54 8.85
C ALA A 587 46.05 -5.84 9.68
N GLN A 588 46.85 -5.88 10.74
CA GLN A 588 46.91 -7.03 11.65
C GLN A 588 45.60 -7.26 12.41
N ALA A 589 44.89 -6.19 12.84
CA ALA A 589 43.60 -6.31 13.50
C ALA A 589 42.56 -6.98 12.59
N ILE A 590 42.55 -6.64 11.29
CA ILE A 590 41.69 -7.27 10.31
C ILE A 590 42.01 -8.74 10.13
N VAL A 591 43.29 -9.10 9.99
CA VAL A 591 43.74 -10.51 9.90
C VAL A 591 43.31 -11.30 11.14
N LYS A 592 43.48 -10.75 12.35
CA LYS A 592 42.99 -11.40 13.58
C LYS A 592 41.47 -11.62 13.55
N TYR A 593 40.73 -10.65 13.05
CA TYR A 593 39.26 -10.78 12.89
C TYR A 593 38.90 -11.91 11.91
N LEU A 594 39.54 -11.98 10.74
CA LEU A 594 39.29 -13.06 9.76
C LEU A 594 39.65 -14.44 10.32
N ILE A 595 40.71 -14.55 11.11
CA ILE A 595 41.08 -15.80 11.82
C ILE A 595 39.98 -16.20 12.81
N SER A 596 39.38 -15.22 13.53
CA SER A 596 38.25 -15.49 14.43
C SER A 596 36.98 -15.94 13.72
N LYS A 597 36.93 -15.81 12.37
CA LYS A 597 35.87 -16.30 11.47
C LYS A 597 36.27 -17.57 10.73
N ASP A 598 37.20 -18.35 11.31
CA ASP A 598 37.66 -19.66 10.82
C ASP A 598 38.41 -19.62 9.47
N ILE A 599 38.98 -18.47 9.09
CA ILE A 599 39.86 -18.39 7.92
C ILE A 599 41.28 -18.82 8.32
N ASP A 600 41.83 -19.79 7.59
CA ASP A 600 43.18 -20.31 7.87
C ASP A 600 44.24 -19.20 7.81
N ALA A 601 45.00 -19.01 8.89
CA ALA A 601 46.03 -18.01 9.01
C ALA A 601 47.09 -18.11 7.90
N LYS A 602 47.36 -19.31 7.35
CA LYS A 602 48.30 -19.51 6.23
C LYS A 602 47.85 -18.83 4.92
N ARG A 603 46.60 -18.45 4.83
CA ARG A 603 46.04 -17.76 3.68
C ARG A 603 46.07 -16.24 3.83
N LEU A 604 46.46 -15.73 5.00
CA LEU A 604 46.33 -14.33 5.36
C LEU A 604 47.73 -13.74 5.63
N ASN A 605 48.05 -12.67 4.90
CA ASN A 605 49.24 -11.85 5.18
C ASN A 605 48.78 -10.40 5.47
N PHE A 606 49.65 -9.62 6.12
CA PHE A 606 49.36 -8.21 6.37
C PHE A 606 50.61 -7.35 6.25
N LYS A 607 50.41 -6.11 5.76
CA LYS A 607 51.49 -5.16 5.59
C LYS A 607 51.01 -3.72 5.85
N GLY A 608 51.82 -2.95 6.57
CA GLY A 608 51.65 -1.50 6.68
C GLY A 608 52.45 -0.79 5.59
N TYR A 609 51.81 0.01 4.81
CA TYR A 609 52.41 0.83 3.77
C TYR A 609 52.58 2.30 4.19
N GLY A 610 52.00 2.70 5.34
CA GLY A 610 52.03 4.10 5.76
C GLY A 610 51.52 5.03 4.66
N SER A 611 52.21 6.13 4.47
CA SER A 611 51.91 7.12 3.40
C SER A 611 52.65 6.88 2.09
N SER A 612 53.42 5.78 1.96
CA SER A 612 54.33 5.53 0.81
C SER A 612 53.63 5.21 -0.49
N LYS A 613 52.32 4.87 -0.45
CA LYS A 613 51.52 4.54 -1.63
C LYS A 613 50.21 5.36 -1.68
N PRO A 614 50.28 6.67 -1.93
CA PRO A 614 49.08 7.49 -2.03
C PRO A 614 48.29 7.13 -3.27
N CYS A 615 46.94 7.07 -3.17
CA CYS A 615 46.01 6.92 -4.29
C CYS A 615 45.34 8.24 -4.69
N ALA A 616 45.52 9.30 -3.86
CA ALA A 616 44.99 10.62 -4.10
C ALA A 616 45.95 11.72 -3.59
N ASP A 617 45.69 12.97 -3.97
CA ASP A 617 46.51 14.11 -3.55
C ASP A 617 46.37 14.39 -2.04
N ASN A 618 47.49 14.32 -1.32
CA ASN A 618 47.57 14.61 0.11
C ASN A 618 47.48 16.12 0.45
N SER A 619 47.43 17.01 -0.53
CA SER A 619 47.25 18.45 -0.29
C SER A 619 45.84 18.83 0.10
N THR A 620 44.87 17.96 -0.17
CA THR A 620 43.44 18.18 0.12
C THR A 620 42.97 17.22 1.20
N GLU A 621 42.01 17.64 2.04
CA GLU A 621 41.39 16.77 3.05
C GLU A 621 40.63 15.60 2.41
N GLU A 622 40.03 15.82 1.24
CA GLU A 622 39.40 14.73 0.49
C GLU A 622 40.40 13.68 0.00
N GLY A 623 41.56 14.12 -0.50
CA GLY A 623 42.62 13.21 -0.93
C GLY A 623 43.25 12.47 0.24
N LYS A 624 43.48 13.14 1.38
CA LYS A 624 43.93 12.49 2.62
C LYS A 624 42.94 11.43 3.07
N ALA A 625 41.65 11.72 3.05
CA ALA A 625 40.61 10.74 3.39
C ALA A 625 40.64 9.51 2.48
N LYS A 626 40.85 9.69 1.17
CA LYS A 626 41.05 8.58 0.23
C LYS A 626 42.30 7.78 0.49
N ASN A 627 43.38 8.42 0.98
CA ASN A 627 44.65 7.76 1.31
C ASN A 627 44.56 6.94 2.60
N ARG A 628 43.72 7.31 3.56
CA ARG A 628 43.42 6.51 4.78
C ARG A 628 42.51 5.34 4.41
N ARG A 629 43.06 4.27 3.88
CA ARG A 629 42.33 3.12 3.35
C ARG A 629 42.93 1.79 3.74
N THR A 630 42.15 0.73 3.57
CA THR A 630 42.60 -0.66 3.62
C THR A 630 42.37 -1.32 2.27
N GLU A 631 43.39 -2.02 1.78
CA GLU A 631 43.33 -2.79 0.54
C GLU A 631 43.51 -4.28 0.82
N VAL A 632 42.83 -5.12 0.04
CA VAL A 632 43.06 -6.57 -0.02
C VAL A 632 43.69 -6.89 -1.35
N LYS A 633 44.83 -7.48 -1.36
CA LYS A 633 45.52 -7.93 -2.56
C LYS A 633 45.50 -9.45 -2.63
N ILE A 634 45.06 -9.99 -3.77
CA ILE A 634 45.12 -11.43 -4.04
C ILE A 634 46.58 -11.83 -4.25
N SER A 635 47.07 -12.75 -3.44
CA SER A 635 48.35 -13.39 -3.59
C SER A 635 48.19 -14.79 -4.16
N GLU A 636 49.23 -15.32 -4.77
CA GLU A 636 49.22 -16.68 -5.34
C GLU A 636 48.96 -17.76 -4.28
#